data_9bd9f84cee1356c4e6c83c91fd3bbfac
#
_entry.id   9bd9f84cee1356c4e6c83c91fd3bbfac
#
_cell.length_a   1.000
_cell.length_b   1.000
_cell.length_c   1.000
_cell.angle_alpha   90.00
_cell.angle_beta   90.00
_cell.angle_gamma   90.00
#
_symmetry.space_group_name_H-M   'P 1'
#
loop_
_entity.id
_entity.type
_entity.pdbx_description
1 polymer ?
#
loop_
_entity_poly.entity_id
_entity_poly.type
_entity_poly.pdbx_seq_one_letter_code
_entity_poly.pdbx_strand_id
1 'polypeptide(L)'
;MQKNDNALTPMMRQFFSLKAKHPDALMLFRCGDFYETYCDDAVEAARILGXXXXLTRRNNGASAGAEMAGFPHHALDTYLPKLIRAGKRVAICDQLEDPKKKRAAIKGKKGLSEMDKMVKRGITELVTPGIAMSDNVLNYKENNFLAAVHFGKTACGISFLDISTGEFLTGQGTYDYVEKLIGNFSPKEVLYDKNRKREFEQYFGNKLCVFELDDWVFTEQNARQKLLKHFGTKSLKGFGVEHLKEGIIASGAIMQYLELTQHTNINHITSLKRLEEEKYVRLDKFTIRSLELLQPMQEDGKSLLDIIDRTITPMGGRMLRRWTVFPLKDVTQINNRLDVVEYFFKEPDFRHVVDEQLQRVGDLERIISKVAVGRVSPREVVQLRNALLAVQPIKTACLYASNESLKQLGEQLNLCESLRDRIGKEIQPDPPQLVSKGGVIADGYSKELDELRAISQGGKDYLLEIQERETEKTGISSLKVGYNNVFGYYLEVRNTFKDKVPADWIRKQTLAQAERYITPELKEYEEKILGADEKILDLEARLFSELIVAMQQFIPQIQINANVLAQIDCLLSFAKTAEDNRYVRPVIDDSTTLDIHQGRHPVIETQMPLGERYVPNDVYLDTEKQQIMMITGPNMAGKSALLRQTALIVLLAQMGCFVPAESAKIGLVDKIFTRVGASDNLSLGESTFMVEMTEAADILNNVSPHSLVLFDELGRGTSTYDGISIAWAIVEYLHEHKGAQARTLFATHYHELNEMEKHFPRIKNYNVAVKEVDGKVIFLRKLTPGGSEHSFGIHVAEIAGMPRSIVKRANEVLKQLEADNAEVGSVGRPKVENINDGNGGTQLSIFQLDDPVLSQVRDEILGLDINNLTPVEALNKLNEIKKIVTGKSS
;
A
#
# COMPACT_ATOMS: atom_id res chain seq x y z
N MET A 1 -36.43 4.95 16.05
CA MET A 1 -37.74 4.27 16.19
C MET A 1 -37.65 3.23 17.31
N GLN A 2 -38.17 3.56 18.49
CA GLN A 2 -38.35 2.61 19.59
C GLN A 2 -39.51 1.67 19.23
N LYS A 3 -39.16 0.54 18.61
CA LYS A 3 -40.17 -0.53 18.43
C LYS A 3 -40.27 -1.28 19.72
N ASN A 4 -41.53 -1.57 20.12
CA ASN A 4 -41.85 -2.36 21.30
C ASN A 4 -41.01 -3.64 21.36
N ASP A 5 -40.10 -3.71 22.32
CA ASP A 5 -39.18 -4.84 22.48
C ASP A 5 -39.91 -6.17 22.68
N ASN A 6 -41.14 -6.11 23.19
CA ASN A 6 -41.95 -7.29 23.47
C ASN A 6 -42.53 -7.96 22.20
N ALA A 7 -42.49 -7.27 21.05
CA ALA A 7 -43.01 -7.80 19.79
C ALA A 7 -41.98 -8.58 18.97
N LEU A 8 -40.68 -8.53 19.37
CA LEU A 8 -39.59 -9.18 18.63
C LEU A 8 -39.36 -10.62 19.12
N THR A 9 -38.95 -11.50 18.22
CA THR A 9 -38.50 -12.84 18.61
C THR A 9 -37.25 -12.73 19.48
N PRO A 10 -37.02 -13.73 20.38
CA PRO A 10 -35.80 -13.69 21.21
C PRO A 10 -34.51 -13.54 20.43
N MET A 11 -34.41 -14.18 19.26
CA MET A 11 -33.22 -14.09 18.38
C MET A 11 -33.04 -12.67 17.84
N MET A 12 -34.11 -12.01 17.41
CA MET A 12 -34.06 -10.64 16.91
C MET A 12 -33.71 -9.65 18.04
N ARG A 13 -34.19 -9.89 19.25
CA ARG A 13 -33.82 -9.09 20.43
C ARG A 13 -32.30 -9.21 20.68
N GLN A 14 -31.76 -10.42 20.59
CA GLN A 14 -30.33 -10.64 20.76
C GLN A 14 -29.52 -9.92 19.66
N PHE A 15 -30.00 -10.02 18.41
CA PHE A 15 -29.36 -9.31 17.28
C PHE A 15 -29.31 -7.80 17.52
N PHE A 16 -30.46 -7.19 17.87
CA PHE A 16 -30.51 -5.72 18.05
C PHE A 16 -29.73 -5.28 19.29
N SER A 17 -29.70 -6.09 20.34
CA SER A 17 -28.90 -5.82 21.53
C SER A 17 -27.42 -5.75 21.19
N LEU A 18 -26.92 -6.69 20.38
CA LEU A 18 -25.51 -6.70 19.92
C LEU A 18 -25.24 -5.58 18.91
N LYS A 19 -26.19 -5.34 18.00
CA LYS A 19 -26.05 -4.26 16.99
C LYS A 19 -25.93 -2.89 17.66
N ALA A 20 -26.64 -2.66 18.77
CA ALA A 20 -26.60 -1.40 19.49
C ALA A 20 -25.21 -1.07 20.04
N LYS A 21 -24.37 -2.08 20.27
CA LYS A 21 -22.98 -1.89 20.72
C LYS A 21 -22.08 -1.37 19.61
N HIS A 22 -22.39 -1.72 18.36
CA HIS A 22 -21.63 -1.28 17.19
C HIS A 22 -22.59 -0.92 16.05
N PRO A 23 -23.31 0.20 16.19
CA PRO A 23 -24.36 0.54 15.21
C PRO A 23 -23.80 0.85 13.82
N ASP A 24 -22.56 1.24 13.72
CA ASP A 24 -21.87 1.56 12.47
C ASP A 24 -21.30 0.32 11.74
N ALA A 25 -21.29 -0.85 12.41
CA ALA A 25 -20.74 -2.08 11.84
C ALA A 25 -21.84 -2.94 11.23
N LEU A 26 -21.59 -3.50 10.05
CA LEU A 26 -22.44 -4.52 9.44
C LEU A 26 -22.28 -5.81 10.26
N MET A 27 -23.38 -6.33 10.78
CA MET A 27 -23.31 -7.47 11.69
C MET A 27 -23.61 -8.79 10.98
N LEU A 28 -22.67 -9.72 11.05
CA LEU A 28 -22.84 -11.11 10.61
C LEU A 28 -23.17 -11.95 11.83
N PHE A 29 -24.38 -12.43 11.90
CA PHE A 29 -24.96 -13.08 13.08
C PHE A 29 -25.11 -14.57 12.82
N ARG A 30 -24.40 -15.39 13.58
CA ARG A 30 -24.37 -16.84 13.39
C ARG A 30 -25.72 -17.47 13.76
N CYS A 31 -26.36 -18.11 12.78
CA CYS A 31 -27.63 -18.84 12.95
C CYS A 31 -27.42 -20.25 12.37
N GLY A 32 -27.15 -21.21 13.24
CA GLY A 32 -26.86 -22.57 12.79
C GLY A 32 -25.66 -22.62 11.89
N ASP A 33 -25.87 -23.04 10.64
CA ASP A 33 -24.81 -23.19 9.66
C ASP A 33 -24.62 -21.96 8.78
N PHE A 34 -25.29 -20.85 9.12
CA PHE A 34 -25.26 -19.62 8.33
C PHE A 34 -24.81 -18.43 9.15
N TYR A 35 -24.19 -17.46 8.49
CA TYR A 35 -24.13 -16.08 8.94
C TYR A 35 -25.26 -15.33 8.29
N GLU A 36 -26.12 -14.73 9.10
CA GLU A 36 -27.26 -13.95 8.64
C GLU A 36 -27.09 -12.49 9.06
N THR A 37 -27.65 -11.60 8.27
CA THR A 37 -27.72 -10.19 8.61
C THR A 37 -29.13 -9.68 8.29
N TYR A 38 -29.56 -8.62 9.00
CA TYR A 38 -30.96 -8.18 8.99
C TYR A 38 -31.07 -6.68 8.76
N CYS A 39 -32.22 -6.27 8.27
CA CYS A 39 -32.62 -4.86 8.09
C CYS A 39 -31.67 -4.13 7.14
N ASP A 40 -31.19 -2.95 7.52
CA ASP A 40 -30.32 -2.14 6.68
C ASP A 40 -28.99 -2.87 6.37
N ASP A 41 -28.48 -3.65 7.32
CA ASP A 41 -27.28 -4.46 7.10
C ASP A 41 -27.50 -5.49 5.99
N ALA A 42 -28.69 -6.10 5.94
CA ALA A 42 -29.04 -7.08 4.90
C ALA A 42 -29.10 -6.44 3.51
N VAL A 43 -29.69 -5.25 3.43
CA VAL A 43 -29.76 -4.48 2.17
C VAL A 43 -28.36 -4.16 1.67
N GLU A 44 -27.52 -3.65 2.56
CA GLU A 44 -26.14 -3.26 2.22
C GLU A 44 -25.29 -4.47 1.84
N ALA A 45 -25.40 -5.56 2.58
CA ALA A 45 -24.66 -6.81 2.29
C ALA A 45 -25.07 -7.37 0.92
N ALA A 46 -26.38 -7.41 0.64
CA ALA A 46 -26.88 -7.89 -0.66
C ALA A 46 -26.37 -7.02 -1.81
N ARG A 47 -26.31 -5.71 -1.61
CA ARG A 47 -25.79 -4.76 -2.61
C ARG A 47 -24.32 -5.03 -2.93
N ILE A 48 -23.51 -5.26 -1.90
CA ILE A 48 -22.06 -5.46 -2.05
C ILE A 48 -21.74 -6.86 -2.58
N LEU A 49 -22.40 -7.91 -2.03
CA LEU A 49 -22.10 -9.32 -2.31
C LEU A 49 -22.81 -9.83 -3.58
N GLY A 50 -23.84 -9.10 -4.01
CA GLY A 50 -24.60 -9.52 -5.19
C GLY A 50 -25.51 -10.68 -4.89
N UNK A 51 -25.64 -11.39 -5.64
CA UNK A 51 -26.51 -12.46 -5.61
C UNK A 51 -26.52 -13.42 -4.48
N UNK A 52 -25.77 -13.47 -4.05
CA UNK A 52 -25.64 -14.38 -2.99
C UNK A 52 -26.46 -14.04 -1.83
N UNK A 53 -26.78 -13.15 -1.92
CA UNK A 53 -27.45 -12.82 -0.80
C UNK A 53 -28.86 -12.55 -1.19
N UNK A 54 -29.27 -13.21 -1.63
CA UNK A 54 -30.57 -13.06 -1.77
C UNK A 54 -31.13 -12.41 -0.68
N LEU A 55 -31.61 -11.31 -0.96
CA LEU A 55 -32.36 -10.53 0.01
C LEU A 55 -33.77 -11.10 0.16
N THR A 56 -34.01 -11.66 1.28
CA THR A 56 -35.31 -12.24 1.60
C THR A 56 -35.92 -11.52 2.80
N ARG A 57 -37.06 -12.02 3.30
CA ARG A 57 -37.68 -11.48 4.53
C ARG A 57 -37.86 -12.60 5.55
N ARG A 58 -37.51 -12.28 6.79
CA ARG A 58 -37.68 -13.18 7.92
C ARG A 58 -38.73 -12.62 8.87
N ASN A 59 -39.63 -13.47 9.30
CA ASN A 59 -40.60 -13.11 10.31
C ASN A 59 -39.88 -12.85 11.63
N ASN A 60 -40.00 -11.63 12.13
CA ASN A 60 -39.32 -11.21 13.37
C ASN A 60 -40.29 -11.13 14.57
N GLY A 61 -41.47 -11.69 14.42
CA GLY A 61 -42.50 -11.64 15.45
C GLY A 61 -43.40 -10.41 15.37
N ALA A 62 -43.06 -9.43 14.59
CA ALA A 62 -43.87 -8.25 14.31
C ALA A 62 -44.70 -8.48 13.05
N SER A 63 -45.68 -7.62 12.79
CA SER A 63 -46.56 -7.72 11.64
C SER A 63 -45.84 -7.56 10.30
N ALA A 64 -44.64 -6.98 10.29
CA ALA A 64 -43.81 -6.84 9.11
C ALA A 64 -42.52 -7.62 9.28
N GLY A 65 -42.19 -8.46 8.31
CA GLY A 65 -40.91 -9.19 8.30
C GLY A 65 -39.72 -8.26 8.11
N ALA A 66 -38.56 -8.66 8.60
CA ALA A 66 -37.30 -7.93 8.42
C ALA A 66 -36.57 -8.45 7.18
N GLU A 67 -35.97 -7.57 6.44
CA GLU A 67 -35.07 -7.94 5.35
C GLU A 67 -33.93 -8.80 5.91
N MET A 68 -33.51 -9.82 5.17
CA MET A 68 -32.49 -10.77 5.58
C MET A 68 -31.63 -11.17 4.39
N ALA A 69 -30.33 -11.26 4.62
CA ALA A 69 -29.38 -11.85 3.70
C ALA A 69 -28.45 -12.75 4.49
N GLY A 70 -27.92 -13.77 3.84
CA GLY A 70 -27.03 -14.68 4.54
C GLY A 70 -26.29 -15.62 3.60
N PHE A 71 -25.24 -16.24 4.16
CA PHE A 71 -24.41 -17.21 3.44
C PHE A 71 -23.97 -18.29 4.42
N PRO A 72 -23.58 -19.48 3.91
CA PRO A 72 -23.09 -20.54 4.80
C PRO A 72 -21.85 -20.09 5.57
N HIS A 73 -21.77 -20.46 6.84
CA HIS A 73 -20.66 -19.98 7.70
C HIS A 73 -19.27 -20.37 7.17
N HIS A 74 -19.18 -21.52 6.51
CA HIS A 74 -17.89 -21.96 5.93
C HIS A 74 -17.45 -21.09 4.75
N ALA A 75 -18.33 -20.25 4.21
CA ALA A 75 -18.02 -19.33 3.13
C ALA A 75 -17.59 -17.93 3.62
N LEU A 76 -17.38 -17.77 4.92
CA LEU A 76 -16.96 -16.48 5.50
C LEU A 76 -15.70 -15.94 4.80
N ASP A 77 -14.73 -16.80 4.58
CA ASP A 77 -13.47 -16.41 3.93
C ASP A 77 -13.63 -15.96 2.48
N THR A 78 -14.76 -16.27 1.86
CA THR A 78 -15.10 -15.84 0.51
C THR A 78 -15.78 -14.46 0.51
N TYR A 79 -16.68 -14.24 1.46
CA TYR A 79 -17.57 -13.05 1.47
C TYR A 79 -17.05 -11.91 2.33
N LEU A 80 -16.40 -12.20 3.46
CA LEU A 80 -15.85 -11.16 4.35
C LEU A 80 -14.87 -10.22 3.61
N PRO A 81 -13.92 -10.73 2.80
CA PRO A 81 -13.02 -9.82 2.07
C PRO A 81 -13.75 -8.84 1.17
N LYS A 82 -14.85 -9.24 0.53
CA LYS A 82 -15.63 -8.35 -0.34
C LYS A 82 -16.24 -7.19 0.45
N LEU A 83 -16.75 -7.48 1.66
CA LEU A 83 -17.31 -6.45 2.53
C LEU A 83 -16.23 -5.48 3.02
N ILE A 84 -15.09 -6.00 3.43
CA ILE A 84 -13.97 -5.19 3.93
C ILE A 84 -13.40 -4.30 2.80
N ARG A 85 -13.23 -4.86 1.60
CA ARG A 85 -12.74 -4.10 0.43
C ARG A 85 -13.71 -3.01 0.00
N ALA A 86 -15.01 -3.18 0.29
CA ALA A 86 -16.02 -2.15 0.05
C ALA A 86 -16.00 -1.05 1.12
N GLY A 87 -15.06 -1.12 2.08
CA GLY A 87 -14.92 -0.13 3.14
C GLY A 87 -15.81 -0.34 4.32
N LYS A 88 -16.44 -1.52 4.44
CA LYS A 88 -17.36 -1.81 5.54
C LYS A 88 -16.63 -2.34 6.77
N ARG A 89 -17.11 -1.94 7.94
CA ARG A 89 -16.72 -2.51 9.22
C ARG A 89 -17.70 -3.67 9.48
N VAL A 90 -17.18 -4.84 9.88
CA VAL A 90 -17.98 -6.05 10.01
C VAL A 90 -17.81 -6.61 11.42
N ALA A 91 -18.93 -6.73 12.14
CA ALA A 91 -18.96 -7.38 13.45
C ALA A 91 -19.36 -8.85 13.25
N ILE A 92 -18.46 -9.76 13.62
CA ILE A 92 -18.72 -11.19 13.52
C ILE A 92 -19.26 -11.65 14.87
N CYS A 93 -20.52 -12.12 14.87
CA CYS A 93 -21.21 -12.64 16.05
C CYS A 93 -21.28 -14.14 15.95
N ASP A 94 -20.60 -14.82 16.85
CA ASP A 94 -20.62 -16.29 16.89
C ASP A 94 -21.34 -16.80 18.14
N GLN A 95 -21.66 -18.08 18.10
CA GLN A 95 -22.28 -18.78 19.24
C GLN A 95 -21.20 -19.01 20.29
N LEU A 96 -21.44 -18.55 21.49
CA LEU A 96 -20.53 -18.70 22.64
C LEU A 96 -20.71 -20.02 23.37
N GLU A 97 -21.78 -20.75 23.03
CA GLU A 97 -22.14 -22.02 23.64
C GLU A 97 -22.40 -23.08 22.56
N ASP A 98 -22.03 -24.32 22.83
CA ASP A 98 -22.35 -25.46 21.96
C ASP A 98 -23.86 -25.69 22.00
N PRO A 99 -24.60 -25.60 20.89
CA PRO A 99 -26.03 -25.81 20.86
C PRO A 99 -26.47 -27.20 21.39
N LYS A 100 -25.67 -28.23 21.12
CA LYS A 100 -25.95 -29.62 21.57
C LYS A 100 -25.84 -29.73 23.09
N LYS A 101 -24.76 -29.17 23.66
CA LYS A 101 -24.53 -29.15 25.11
C LYS A 101 -25.59 -28.30 25.81
N LYS A 102 -25.97 -27.18 25.20
CA LYS A 102 -27.04 -26.31 25.74
C LYS A 102 -28.38 -27.05 25.80
N ARG A 103 -28.77 -27.73 24.72
CA ARG A 103 -30.00 -28.51 24.67
C ARG A 103 -30.01 -29.58 25.76
N ALA A 104 -28.90 -30.29 25.95
CA ALA A 104 -28.77 -31.32 26.99
C ALA A 104 -28.89 -30.71 28.38
N ALA A 105 -28.26 -29.54 28.62
CA ALA A 105 -28.25 -28.89 29.93
C ALA A 105 -29.59 -28.35 30.36
N ILE A 106 -30.48 -27.95 29.42
CA ILE A 106 -31.79 -27.37 29.71
C ILE A 106 -32.91 -28.40 29.63
N LYS A 107 -32.63 -29.62 29.18
CA LYS A 107 -33.62 -30.69 29.05
C LYS A 107 -34.21 -31.04 30.41
N GLY A 108 -35.53 -30.88 30.54
CA GLY A 108 -36.24 -31.17 31.77
C GLY A 108 -36.31 -30.05 32.79
N LYS A 109 -35.63 -28.94 32.57
CA LYS A 109 -35.71 -27.78 33.49
C LYS A 109 -36.96 -26.96 33.21
N LYS A 110 -37.75 -26.70 34.26
CA LYS A 110 -38.98 -25.89 34.17
C LYS A 110 -38.67 -24.43 34.57
N GLY A 111 -39.45 -23.51 34.06
CA GLY A 111 -39.41 -22.10 34.46
C GLY A 111 -38.36 -21.27 33.76
N LEU A 112 -37.71 -21.81 32.72
CA LEU A 112 -36.71 -21.05 31.94
C LEU A 112 -37.40 -20.13 30.93
N SER A 113 -36.94 -18.89 30.84
CA SER A 113 -37.42 -17.93 29.85
C SER A 113 -36.98 -18.34 28.43
N GLU A 114 -37.65 -17.80 27.42
CA GLU A 114 -37.24 -18.04 26.01
C GLU A 114 -35.81 -17.60 25.76
N MET A 115 -35.37 -16.50 26.41
CA MET A 115 -33.98 -16.02 26.30
C MET A 115 -33.02 -17.00 26.96
N ASP A 116 -33.38 -17.62 28.08
CA ASP A 116 -32.53 -18.59 28.78
C ASP A 116 -32.33 -19.87 27.97
N LYS A 117 -33.31 -20.23 27.16
CA LYS A 117 -33.29 -21.44 26.31
C LYS A 117 -32.41 -21.22 25.05
N MET A 118 -32.22 -19.98 24.67
CA MET A 118 -31.50 -19.63 23.42
C MET A 118 -29.99 -19.70 23.61
N VAL A 119 -29.31 -20.13 22.56
CA VAL A 119 -27.83 -20.15 22.53
C VAL A 119 -27.30 -18.70 22.63
N LYS A 120 -26.38 -18.47 23.55
CA LYS A 120 -25.75 -17.16 23.71
C LYS A 120 -24.81 -16.88 22.54
N ARG A 121 -24.88 -15.67 22.05
CA ARG A 121 -24.01 -15.17 20.99
C ARG A 121 -23.32 -13.89 21.46
N GLY A 122 -22.16 -13.65 20.90
CA GLY A 122 -21.42 -12.44 21.19
C GLY A 122 -20.55 -12.05 20.02
N ILE A 123 -20.12 -10.79 20.02
CA ILE A 123 -19.22 -10.28 19.01
C ILE A 123 -17.84 -10.86 19.33
N THR A 124 -17.36 -11.78 18.48
CA THR A 124 -16.06 -12.43 18.66
C THR A 124 -14.93 -11.66 17.98
N GLU A 125 -15.28 -10.86 16.96
CA GLU A 125 -14.30 -10.06 16.25
C GLU A 125 -15.00 -8.91 15.53
N LEU A 126 -14.39 -7.74 15.56
CA LEU A 126 -14.78 -6.60 14.74
C LEU A 126 -13.67 -6.40 13.70
N VAL A 127 -13.97 -6.71 12.44
CA VAL A 127 -13.01 -6.59 11.33
C VAL A 127 -13.26 -5.27 10.62
N THR A 128 -12.19 -4.49 10.45
CA THR A 128 -12.26 -3.22 9.72
C THR A 128 -11.13 -3.19 8.69
N PRO A 129 -11.19 -2.29 7.69
CA PRO A 129 -10.14 -2.27 6.67
C PRO A 129 -8.72 -2.11 7.21
N GLY A 130 -8.54 -1.36 8.31
CA GLY A 130 -7.22 -1.08 8.88
C GLY A 130 -6.68 -2.14 9.81
N ILE A 131 -7.50 -3.10 10.25
CA ILE A 131 -7.08 -4.14 11.21
C ILE A 131 -7.43 -5.55 10.73
N ALA A 132 -7.43 -5.75 9.42
CA ALA A 132 -7.63 -7.08 8.83
C ALA A 132 -6.38 -7.94 9.00
N MET A 133 -6.56 -9.22 9.34
CA MET A 133 -5.46 -10.18 9.48
C MET A 133 -5.59 -11.39 8.55
N SER A 134 -6.75 -11.57 7.93
CA SER A 134 -7.00 -12.71 7.04
C SER A 134 -6.22 -12.55 5.73
N ASP A 135 -5.54 -13.62 5.29
CA ASP A 135 -4.84 -13.64 4.01
C ASP A 135 -5.77 -13.36 2.83
N ASN A 136 -7.05 -13.67 2.97
CA ASN A 136 -8.05 -13.43 1.92
C ASN A 136 -8.38 -11.95 1.77
N VAL A 137 -8.16 -11.13 2.79
CA VAL A 137 -8.36 -9.67 2.77
C VAL A 137 -7.08 -8.96 2.34
N LEU A 138 -5.93 -9.44 2.82
CA LEU A 138 -4.63 -8.76 2.68
C LEU A 138 -3.99 -9.03 1.31
N ASN A 139 -3.31 -8.01 0.80
CA ASN A 139 -2.41 -8.16 -0.34
C ASN A 139 -1.03 -8.59 0.21
N TYR A 140 -0.48 -9.68 -0.31
CA TYR A 140 0.75 -10.26 0.25
C TYR A 140 1.99 -9.36 0.06
N LYS A 141 2.01 -8.49 -0.94
CA LYS A 141 3.14 -7.57 -1.19
C LYS A 141 2.88 -6.13 -0.74
N GLU A 142 1.79 -5.89 0.01
CA GLU A 142 1.48 -4.57 0.55
C GLU A 142 1.24 -4.64 2.05
N ASN A 143 1.70 -3.63 2.77
CA ASN A 143 1.32 -3.44 4.16
C ASN A 143 -0.16 -3.05 4.23
N ASN A 144 -0.80 -3.37 5.35
CA ASN A 144 -2.18 -3.01 5.60
C ASN A 144 -2.22 -2.12 6.83
N PHE A 145 -2.02 -0.81 6.63
CA PHE A 145 -1.87 0.12 7.74
C PHE A 145 -3.20 0.69 8.23
N LEU A 146 -3.31 0.73 9.55
CA LEU A 146 -4.22 1.59 10.29
C LEU A 146 -3.44 2.83 10.69
N ALA A 147 -4.01 4.02 10.50
CA ALA A 147 -3.37 5.26 10.90
C ALA A 147 -4.23 5.99 11.92
N ALA A 148 -3.60 6.85 12.72
CA ALA A 148 -4.30 7.77 13.61
C ALA A 148 -3.65 9.14 13.49
N VAL A 149 -4.49 10.19 13.45
CA VAL A 149 -4.05 11.58 13.34
C VAL A 149 -4.53 12.33 14.58
N HIS A 150 -3.60 13.05 15.21
CA HIS A 150 -3.92 13.93 16.35
C HIS A 150 -3.58 15.38 16.02
N PHE A 151 -4.56 16.26 16.18
CA PHE A 151 -4.40 17.71 15.93
C PHE A 151 -3.94 18.40 17.22
N GLY A 152 -2.64 18.54 17.38
CA GLY A 152 -2.05 19.20 18.54
C GLY A 152 -1.93 20.72 18.34
N LYS A 153 -1.57 21.43 19.41
CA LYS A 153 -1.41 22.87 19.37
C LYS A 153 -0.19 23.32 18.56
N THR A 154 0.92 22.59 18.65
CA THR A 154 2.19 22.94 17.99
C THR A 154 2.53 22.06 16.80
N ALA A 155 1.96 20.85 16.74
CA ALA A 155 2.27 19.90 15.69
C ALA A 155 1.11 18.94 15.51
N CYS A 156 1.07 18.28 14.35
CA CYS A 156 0.13 17.20 14.07
C CYS A 156 0.83 15.87 14.35
N GLY A 157 0.19 14.99 15.14
CA GLY A 157 0.71 13.67 15.43
C GLY A 157 0.18 12.65 14.45
N ILE A 158 0.99 11.65 14.13
CA ILE A 158 0.62 10.56 13.22
C ILE A 158 1.20 9.24 13.75
N SER A 159 0.42 8.19 13.63
CA SER A 159 0.89 6.85 13.95
C SER A 159 0.33 5.87 12.92
N PHE A 160 1.11 4.84 12.62
CA PHE A 160 0.73 3.76 11.69
C PHE A 160 0.96 2.42 12.35
N LEU A 161 0.00 1.52 12.17
CA LEU A 161 0.14 0.13 12.64
C LEU A 161 -0.28 -0.82 11.54
N ASP A 162 0.57 -1.80 11.24
CA ASP A 162 0.19 -2.97 10.45
C ASP A 162 0.03 -4.14 11.43
N ILE A 163 -1.20 -4.46 11.77
CA ILE A 163 -1.48 -5.52 12.73
C ILE A 163 -1.06 -6.90 12.17
N SER A 164 -1.02 -7.06 10.86
CA SER A 164 -0.63 -8.34 10.24
C SER A 164 0.88 -8.60 10.33
N THR A 165 1.69 -7.58 10.60
CA THR A 165 3.15 -7.72 10.72
C THR A 165 3.69 -7.29 12.08
N GLY A 166 2.91 -6.51 12.84
CA GLY A 166 3.35 -5.95 14.13
C GLY A 166 4.11 -4.65 14.00
N GLU A 167 4.28 -4.11 12.80
CA GLU A 167 5.00 -2.85 12.59
C GLU A 167 4.19 -1.67 13.12
N PHE A 168 4.79 -0.88 14.01
CA PHE A 168 4.14 0.22 14.71
C PHE A 168 5.05 1.44 14.67
N LEU A 169 4.58 2.52 14.04
CA LEU A 169 5.38 3.70 13.74
C LEU A 169 4.69 4.94 14.30
N THR A 170 5.48 5.94 14.73
CA THR A 170 4.95 7.20 15.23
C THR A 170 5.80 8.37 14.78
N GLY A 171 5.17 9.52 14.65
CA GLY A 171 5.85 10.75 14.27
C GLY A 171 4.97 11.96 14.52
N GLN A 172 5.53 13.13 14.29
CA GLN A 172 4.80 14.39 14.37
C GLN A 172 5.47 15.44 13.51
N GLY A 173 4.73 16.43 13.10
CA GLY A 173 5.23 17.50 12.25
C GLY A 173 4.11 18.41 11.78
N THR A 174 4.36 19.13 10.69
CA THR A 174 3.36 20.01 10.06
C THR A 174 2.24 19.17 9.44
N TYR A 175 1.11 19.80 9.17
CA TYR A 175 0.01 19.12 8.46
C TYR A 175 0.46 18.63 7.09
N ASP A 176 1.30 19.39 6.40
CA ASP A 176 1.84 19.03 5.11
C ASP A 176 2.69 17.74 5.19
N TYR A 177 3.54 17.66 6.20
CA TYR A 177 4.37 16.48 6.44
C TYR A 177 3.50 15.23 6.71
N VAL A 178 2.48 15.39 7.57
CA VAL A 178 1.58 14.28 7.91
C VAL A 178 0.77 13.86 6.68
N GLU A 179 0.32 14.81 5.86
CA GLU A 179 -0.38 14.50 4.60
C GLU A 179 0.51 13.66 3.67
N LYS A 180 1.80 14.03 3.56
CA LYS A 180 2.75 13.28 2.74
C LYS A 180 2.95 11.87 3.26
N LEU A 181 3.04 11.69 4.57
CA LEU A 181 3.16 10.36 5.17
C LEU A 181 1.91 9.51 4.89
N ILE A 182 0.73 10.08 5.01
CA ILE A 182 -0.52 9.37 4.70
C ILE A 182 -0.52 8.94 3.23
N GLY A 183 -0.09 9.81 2.33
CA GLY A 183 0.05 9.47 0.92
C GLY A 183 1.04 8.33 0.67
N ASN A 184 2.17 8.36 1.35
CA ASN A 184 3.25 7.37 1.15
C ASN A 184 2.90 6.00 1.76
N PHE A 185 2.27 5.98 2.93
CA PHE A 185 1.90 4.74 3.61
C PHE A 185 0.56 4.16 3.13
N SER A 186 -0.29 4.99 2.54
CA SER A 186 -1.60 4.58 2.00
C SER A 186 -2.40 3.75 3.01
N PRO A 187 -2.71 4.31 4.19
CA PRO A 187 -3.43 3.52 5.19
C PRO A 187 -4.82 3.12 4.69
N LYS A 188 -5.25 1.94 5.10
CA LYS A 188 -6.58 1.42 4.73
C LYS A 188 -7.68 2.00 5.60
N GLU A 189 -7.32 2.60 6.72
CA GLU A 189 -8.26 3.22 7.66
C GLU A 189 -7.51 4.27 8.47
N VAL A 190 -8.18 5.41 8.76
CA VAL A 190 -7.58 6.50 9.54
C VAL A 190 -8.53 6.89 10.68
N LEU A 191 -7.95 7.00 11.87
CA LEU A 191 -8.65 7.38 13.09
C LEU A 191 -8.40 8.85 13.40
N TYR A 192 -9.43 9.55 13.86
CA TYR A 192 -9.27 10.93 14.30
C TYR A 192 -10.34 11.30 15.34
N ASP A 193 -10.14 12.43 16.03
CA ASP A 193 -11.06 12.96 17.04
C ASP A 193 -12.34 13.45 16.37
N LYS A 194 -13.50 12.93 16.79
CA LYS A 194 -14.80 13.29 16.23
C LYS A 194 -15.08 14.80 16.24
N ASN A 195 -14.49 15.55 17.17
CA ASN A 195 -14.67 17.00 17.28
C ASN A 195 -13.78 17.77 16.30
N ARG A 196 -12.92 17.08 15.56
CA ARG A 196 -11.97 17.67 14.62
C ARG A 196 -12.25 17.32 13.16
N LYS A 197 -13.50 16.96 12.85
CA LYS A 197 -13.88 16.52 11.49
C LYS A 197 -13.57 17.58 10.43
N ARG A 198 -13.88 18.86 10.72
CA ARG A 198 -13.62 19.96 9.79
C ARG A 198 -12.15 20.11 9.46
N GLU A 199 -11.28 20.08 10.49
CA GLU A 199 -9.83 20.16 10.30
C GLU A 199 -9.32 18.98 9.51
N PHE A 200 -9.81 17.77 9.82
CA PHE A 200 -9.40 16.55 9.11
C PHE A 200 -9.74 16.66 7.62
N GLU A 201 -10.97 17.01 7.28
CA GLU A 201 -11.39 17.12 5.88
C GLU A 201 -10.67 18.25 5.15
N GLN A 202 -10.36 19.34 5.86
CA GLN A 202 -9.62 20.48 5.29
C GLN A 202 -8.21 20.06 4.85
N TYR A 203 -7.49 19.31 5.68
CA TYR A 203 -6.09 18.96 5.42
C TYR A 203 -5.91 17.63 4.67
N PHE A 204 -6.83 16.68 4.86
CA PHE A 204 -6.66 15.30 4.33
C PHE A 204 -7.76 14.88 3.36
N GLY A 205 -8.78 15.72 3.18
CA GLY A 205 -9.88 15.43 2.26
C GLY A 205 -10.90 14.46 2.85
N ASN A 206 -11.79 13.99 1.99
CA ASN A 206 -12.91 13.12 2.39
C ASN A 206 -12.92 11.77 1.68
N LYS A 207 -11.82 11.41 1.02
CA LYS A 207 -11.72 10.16 0.25
C LYS A 207 -11.18 8.98 1.06
N LEU A 208 -10.58 9.25 2.22
CA LEU A 208 -10.01 8.21 3.07
C LEU A 208 -11.13 7.47 3.82
N CYS A 209 -10.90 6.17 4.05
CA CYS A 209 -11.75 5.38 4.94
C CYS A 209 -11.42 5.79 6.37
N VAL A 210 -12.37 6.37 7.10
CA VAL A 210 -12.11 6.97 8.41
C VAL A 210 -13.03 6.40 9.48
N PHE A 211 -12.58 6.51 10.74
CA PHE A 211 -13.41 6.23 11.91
C PHE A 211 -13.13 7.28 12.98
N GLU A 212 -14.19 7.85 13.50
CA GLU A 212 -14.13 8.90 14.53
C GLU A 212 -14.09 8.28 15.93
N LEU A 213 -13.18 8.75 16.76
CA LEU A 213 -13.07 8.33 18.15
C LEU A 213 -13.43 9.50 19.07
N ASP A 214 -13.84 9.20 20.29
CA ASP A 214 -14.13 10.21 21.31
C ASP A 214 -12.87 11.01 21.66
N ASP A 215 -13.08 12.27 22.03
CA ASP A 215 -11.98 13.21 22.29
C ASP A 215 -11.07 12.79 23.45
N TRP A 216 -11.61 12.08 24.45
CA TRP A 216 -10.79 11.64 25.60
C TRP A 216 -9.71 10.63 25.22
N VAL A 217 -9.88 9.95 24.07
CA VAL A 217 -8.89 9.01 23.55
C VAL A 217 -7.60 9.75 23.17
N PHE A 218 -7.74 10.99 22.67
CA PHE A 218 -6.63 11.80 22.18
C PHE A 218 -6.05 12.68 23.30
N THR A 219 -5.72 12.05 24.41
CA THR A 219 -5.05 12.73 25.55
C THR A 219 -3.72 12.05 25.84
N GLU A 220 -2.75 12.85 26.30
CA GLU A 220 -1.41 12.32 26.63
C GLU A 220 -1.47 11.27 27.74
N GLN A 221 -2.29 11.52 28.75
CA GLN A 221 -2.43 10.60 29.90
C GLN A 221 -2.92 9.23 29.43
N ASN A 222 -4.00 9.19 28.65
CA ASN A 222 -4.56 7.95 28.13
C ASN A 222 -3.56 7.22 27.23
N ALA A 223 -2.91 7.97 26.34
CA ALA A 223 -1.96 7.39 25.39
C ALA A 223 -0.76 6.76 26.09
N ARG A 224 -0.14 7.49 27.03
CA ARG A 224 1.01 6.97 27.75
C ARG A 224 0.65 5.74 28.59
N GLN A 225 -0.49 5.78 29.24
CA GLN A 225 -0.97 4.64 30.05
C GLN A 225 -1.12 3.39 29.18
N LYS A 226 -1.77 3.51 28.02
CA LYS A 226 -1.99 2.39 27.10
C LYS A 226 -0.68 1.82 26.57
N LEU A 227 0.23 2.70 26.13
CA LEU A 227 1.50 2.28 25.53
C LEU A 227 2.44 1.65 26.58
N LEU A 228 2.56 2.25 27.75
CA LEU A 228 3.41 1.72 28.83
C LEU A 228 2.92 0.37 29.32
N LYS A 229 1.60 0.21 29.44
CA LYS A 229 0.99 -1.06 29.81
C LYS A 229 1.27 -2.14 28.78
N HIS A 230 1.08 -1.81 27.51
CA HIS A 230 1.30 -2.77 26.42
C HIS A 230 2.76 -3.25 26.35
N PHE A 231 3.71 -2.30 26.39
CA PHE A 231 5.14 -2.64 26.27
C PHE A 231 5.76 -3.11 27.59
N GLY A 232 5.04 -2.97 28.71
CA GLY A 232 5.54 -3.38 30.02
C GLY A 232 6.75 -2.56 30.48
N THR A 233 6.80 -1.29 30.13
CA THR A 233 7.92 -0.38 30.46
C THR A 233 7.45 0.78 31.32
N LYS A 234 8.39 1.48 31.95
CA LYS A 234 8.11 2.65 32.78
C LYS A 234 8.20 3.96 32.00
N SER A 235 8.85 3.96 30.84
CA SER A 235 8.96 5.12 29.96
C SER A 235 9.08 4.65 28.51
N LEU A 236 8.91 5.60 27.59
CA LEU A 236 9.05 5.34 26.15
C LEU A 236 10.41 5.76 25.62
N LYS A 237 11.36 6.12 26.50
CA LYS A 237 12.70 6.58 26.14
C LYS A 237 13.47 5.51 25.34
N GLY A 238 13.30 4.24 25.69
CA GLY A 238 13.96 3.13 25.01
C GLY A 238 13.61 3.00 23.53
N PHE A 239 12.46 3.52 23.15
CA PHE A 239 12.03 3.54 21.73
C PHE A 239 12.44 4.82 21.01
N GLY A 240 12.98 5.81 21.74
CA GLY A 240 13.39 7.09 21.15
C GLY A 240 12.25 8.04 20.83
N VAL A 241 11.08 7.84 21.41
CA VAL A 241 9.85 8.59 21.07
C VAL A 241 9.31 9.43 22.23
N GLU A 242 10.00 9.45 23.38
CA GLU A 242 9.49 10.09 24.60
C GLU A 242 9.11 11.57 24.40
N HIS A 243 9.81 12.28 23.52
CA HIS A 243 9.61 13.70 23.26
C HIS A 243 8.53 13.97 22.20
N LEU A 244 8.01 12.94 21.55
CA LEU A 244 7.02 13.07 20.49
C LEU A 244 5.60 13.05 21.08
N LYS A 245 5.24 14.09 21.80
CA LYS A 245 3.94 14.20 22.51
C LYS A 245 2.74 13.91 21.60
N GLU A 246 2.70 14.59 20.45
CA GLU A 246 1.55 14.44 19.53
C GLU A 246 1.54 13.06 18.85
N GLY A 247 2.71 12.53 18.52
CA GLY A 247 2.85 11.18 17.99
C GLY A 247 2.44 10.11 18.99
N ILE A 248 2.81 10.29 20.25
CA ILE A 248 2.42 9.38 21.36
C ILE A 248 0.90 9.36 21.50
N ILE A 249 0.25 10.52 21.43
CA ILE A 249 -1.22 10.62 21.52
C ILE A 249 -1.87 9.85 20.36
N ALA A 250 -1.37 10.01 19.14
CA ALA A 250 -1.87 9.27 17.98
C ALA A 250 -1.68 7.76 18.15
N SER A 251 -0.51 7.35 18.65
CA SER A 251 -0.20 5.92 18.89
C SER A 251 -1.12 5.33 19.95
N GLY A 252 -1.42 6.09 21.00
CA GLY A 252 -2.36 5.68 22.04
C GLY A 252 -3.77 5.49 21.50
N ALA A 253 -4.17 6.33 20.55
CA ALA A 253 -5.47 6.20 19.89
C ALA A 253 -5.57 4.86 19.14
N ILE A 254 -4.49 4.44 18.48
CA ILE A 254 -4.45 3.12 17.82
C ILE A 254 -4.62 2.01 18.85
N MET A 255 -3.92 2.07 19.97
CA MET A 255 -4.03 1.06 21.02
C MET A 255 -5.45 1.00 21.59
N GLN A 256 -6.09 2.16 21.77
CA GLN A 256 -7.48 2.22 22.23
C GLN A 256 -8.43 1.59 21.22
N TYR A 257 -8.21 1.83 19.93
CA TYR A 257 -9.02 1.26 18.86
C TYR A 257 -8.89 -0.26 18.81
N LEU A 258 -7.69 -0.80 19.02
CA LEU A 258 -7.50 -2.25 19.11
C LEU A 258 -8.29 -2.84 20.26
N GLU A 259 -8.34 -2.16 21.40
CA GLU A 259 -9.13 -2.59 22.54
C GLU A 259 -10.64 -2.55 22.20
N LEU A 260 -11.10 -1.46 21.58
CA LEU A 260 -12.52 -1.31 21.18
C LEU A 260 -12.95 -2.37 20.17
N THR A 261 -12.04 -2.83 19.31
CA THR A 261 -12.32 -3.83 18.29
C THR A 261 -12.00 -5.24 18.76
N GLN A 262 -11.68 -5.40 20.05
CA GLN A 262 -11.45 -6.68 20.73
C GLN A 262 -10.21 -7.43 20.22
N HIS A 263 -9.19 -6.69 19.81
CA HIS A 263 -7.88 -7.23 19.47
C HIS A 263 -6.98 -7.10 20.70
N THR A 264 -6.92 -8.15 21.51
CA THR A 264 -6.19 -8.13 22.79
C THR A 264 -4.90 -8.94 22.78
N ASN A 265 -4.80 -9.96 21.91
CA ASN A 265 -3.59 -10.79 21.78
C ASN A 265 -2.68 -10.18 20.73
N ILE A 266 -1.93 -9.13 21.11
CA ILE A 266 -1.13 -8.31 20.20
C ILE A 266 0.34 -8.28 20.64
N ASN A 267 0.85 -9.39 21.15
CA ASN A 267 2.24 -9.50 21.64
C ASN A 267 3.28 -9.37 20.53
N HIS A 268 2.88 -9.47 19.26
CA HIS A 268 3.77 -9.24 18.12
C HIS A 268 4.04 -7.75 17.89
N ILE A 269 3.28 -6.85 18.51
CA ILE A 269 3.60 -5.42 18.51
C ILE A 269 4.65 -5.23 19.62
N THR A 270 5.93 -5.39 19.25
CA THR A 270 7.04 -5.45 20.20
C THR A 270 7.78 -4.13 20.38
N SER A 271 7.56 -3.17 19.48
CA SER A 271 8.25 -1.88 19.54
C SER A 271 7.41 -0.80 18.87
N LEU A 272 7.77 0.46 19.20
CA LEU A 272 7.21 1.64 18.58
C LEU A 272 8.38 2.41 17.96
N LYS A 273 8.43 2.49 16.63
CA LYS A 273 9.55 3.11 15.92
C LYS A 273 9.23 4.54 15.54
N ARG A 274 10.22 5.40 15.64
CA ARG A 274 10.11 6.79 15.23
C ARG A 274 10.23 6.92 13.72
N LEU A 275 9.34 7.70 13.11
CA LEU A 275 9.43 8.11 11.72
C LEU A 275 10.43 9.27 11.64
N GLU A 276 11.53 9.07 10.91
CA GLU A 276 12.61 10.05 10.78
C GLU A 276 12.57 10.69 9.39
N GLU A 277 12.03 11.92 9.32
CA GLU A 277 11.96 12.70 8.08
C GLU A 277 13.36 12.94 7.47
N GLU A 278 14.34 13.17 8.33
CA GLU A 278 15.69 13.55 7.93
C GLU A 278 16.50 12.45 7.23
N LYS A 279 16.08 11.20 7.35
CA LYS A 279 16.79 10.06 6.74
C LYS A 279 16.47 9.84 5.27
N TYR A 280 15.37 10.37 4.77
CA TYR A 280 14.82 9.97 3.47
C TYR A 280 14.62 11.15 2.54
N VAL A 281 14.72 10.86 1.25
CA VAL A 281 14.36 11.82 0.19
C VAL A 281 12.86 12.09 0.30
N ARG A 282 12.50 13.37 0.27
CA ARG A 282 11.10 13.79 0.40
C ARG A 282 10.42 13.69 -0.97
N LEU A 283 9.37 12.88 -1.05
CA LEU A 283 8.55 12.69 -2.24
C LEU A 283 7.09 13.00 -1.88
N ASP A 284 6.47 13.93 -2.59
CA ASP A 284 5.05 14.21 -2.38
C ASP A 284 4.18 13.26 -3.23
N LYS A 285 2.87 13.28 -2.99
CA LYS A 285 1.94 12.39 -3.70
C LYS A 285 1.92 12.63 -5.22
N PHE A 286 2.14 13.89 -5.64
CA PHE A 286 2.17 14.25 -7.06
C PHE A 286 3.39 13.63 -7.75
N THR A 287 4.53 13.66 -7.08
CA THR A 287 5.77 13.08 -7.59
C THR A 287 5.67 11.56 -7.70
N ILE A 288 5.15 10.90 -6.66
CA ILE A 288 4.97 9.45 -6.66
C ILE A 288 4.07 9.04 -7.83
N ARG A 289 2.96 9.77 -8.02
CA ARG A 289 2.00 9.47 -9.10
C ARG A 289 2.59 9.78 -10.49
N SER A 290 3.20 10.95 -10.66
CA SER A 290 3.69 11.37 -11.98
C SER A 290 4.88 10.54 -12.46
N LEU A 291 5.71 10.05 -11.53
CA LEU A 291 6.83 9.15 -11.86
C LEU A 291 6.38 7.69 -11.96
N GLU A 292 5.14 7.41 -11.64
CA GLU A 292 4.57 6.05 -11.67
C GLU A 292 5.43 5.08 -10.85
N LEU A 293 5.73 5.47 -9.61
CA LEU A 293 6.63 4.66 -8.76
C LEU A 293 5.96 3.36 -8.32
N LEU A 294 4.69 3.43 -7.90
CA LEU A 294 3.99 2.28 -7.32
C LEU A 294 2.91 1.71 -8.25
N GLN A 295 2.28 2.57 -9.04
CA GLN A 295 1.19 2.18 -9.93
C GLN A 295 1.31 2.90 -11.27
N PRO A 296 1.03 2.22 -12.38
CA PRO A 296 1.01 2.88 -13.68
C PRO A 296 -0.24 3.76 -13.81
N MET A 297 -0.16 4.79 -14.63
CA MET A 297 -1.28 5.68 -14.92
C MET A 297 -2.28 5.03 -15.88
N GLN A 298 -1.81 4.10 -16.71
CA GLN A 298 -2.64 3.36 -17.69
C GLN A 298 -2.73 1.90 -17.27
N GLU A 299 -3.86 1.28 -17.52
CA GLU A 299 -4.12 -0.11 -17.12
C GLU A 299 -3.09 -1.10 -17.69
N ASP A 300 -2.62 -0.86 -18.92
CA ASP A 300 -1.64 -1.72 -19.58
C ASP A 300 -0.20 -1.35 -19.28
N GLY A 301 0.03 -0.31 -18.48
CA GLY A 301 1.35 0.18 -18.15
C GLY A 301 2.01 -0.59 -17.04
N LYS A 302 3.27 -0.21 -16.77
CA LYS A 302 4.05 -0.74 -15.65
C LYS A 302 4.60 0.41 -14.81
N SER A 303 4.68 0.18 -13.49
CA SER A 303 5.30 1.11 -12.56
C SER A 303 6.79 0.79 -12.43
N LEU A 304 7.53 1.70 -11.79
CA LEU A 304 8.93 1.42 -11.45
C LEU A 304 9.03 0.17 -10.57
N LEU A 305 8.14 0.06 -9.59
CA LEU A 305 8.12 -1.09 -8.70
C LEU A 305 7.94 -2.41 -9.47
N ASP A 306 7.08 -2.41 -10.50
CA ASP A 306 6.89 -3.60 -11.35
C ASP A 306 8.20 -4.06 -12.00
N ILE A 307 9.08 -3.13 -12.33
CA ILE A 307 10.35 -3.43 -12.99
C ILE A 307 11.39 -3.95 -11.98
N ILE A 308 11.48 -3.33 -10.81
CA ILE A 308 12.54 -3.64 -9.84
C ILE A 308 12.15 -4.71 -8.83
N ASP A 309 10.87 -5.09 -8.74
CA ASP A 309 10.43 -6.09 -7.77
C ASP A 309 10.67 -7.50 -8.31
N ARG A 310 11.83 -8.02 -7.99
CA ARG A 310 12.23 -9.41 -8.25
C ARG A 310 12.37 -10.15 -6.91
N THR A 311 11.72 -9.65 -5.87
CA THR A 311 11.76 -10.25 -4.54
C THR A 311 11.08 -11.60 -4.53
N ILE A 312 11.63 -12.50 -3.71
CA ILE A 312 11.16 -13.89 -3.58
C ILE A 312 10.11 -13.98 -2.47
N THR A 313 10.32 -13.26 -1.34
CA THR A 313 9.45 -13.33 -0.17
C THR A 313 8.43 -12.19 -0.19
N PRO A 314 7.21 -12.43 0.34
CA PRO A 314 6.23 -11.34 0.45
C PRO A 314 6.73 -10.18 1.33
N MET A 315 7.44 -10.47 2.42
CA MET A 315 8.00 -9.44 3.30
C MET A 315 9.07 -8.62 2.59
N GLY A 316 9.86 -9.24 1.71
CA GLY A 316 10.78 -8.53 0.84
C GLY A 316 10.06 -7.59 -0.12
N GLY A 317 8.95 -8.05 -0.69
CA GLY A 317 8.12 -7.23 -1.58
C GLY A 317 7.55 -6.01 -0.87
N ARG A 318 7.06 -6.19 0.36
CA ARG A 318 6.55 -5.06 1.16
C ARG A 318 7.66 -4.07 1.50
N MET A 319 8.84 -4.55 1.87
CA MET A 319 10.00 -3.70 2.17
C MET A 319 10.47 -2.93 0.94
N LEU A 320 10.52 -3.58 -0.22
CA LEU A 320 10.94 -2.92 -1.47
C LEU A 320 9.95 -1.81 -1.86
N ARG A 321 8.66 -2.06 -1.68
CA ARG A 321 7.63 -1.04 -1.90
C ARG A 321 7.87 0.19 -1.01
N ARG A 322 8.22 -0.04 0.25
CA ARG A 322 8.56 1.03 1.19
C ARG A 322 9.83 1.76 0.75
N TRP A 323 10.87 1.04 0.36
CA TRP A 323 12.14 1.63 -0.09
C TRP A 323 11.94 2.53 -1.31
N THR A 324 10.99 2.18 -2.17
CA THR A 324 10.72 2.93 -3.41
C THR A 324 10.21 4.34 -3.10
N VAL A 325 9.41 4.50 -2.07
CA VAL A 325 8.87 5.82 -1.68
C VAL A 325 9.66 6.50 -0.55
N PHE A 326 10.65 5.81 0.01
CA PHE A 326 11.56 6.35 1.03
C PHE A 326 13.01 6.10 0.65
N PRO A 327 13.50 6.69 -0.45
CA PRO A 327 14.93 6.57 -0.81
C PRO A 327 15.80 7.22 0.26
N LEU A 328 16.99 6.69 0.45
CA LEU A 328 17.92 7.17 1.45
C LEU A 328 18.60 8.48 0.99
N LYS A 329 19.03 9.29 1.95
CA LYS A 329 19.88 10.44 1.66
C LYS A 329 21.12 10.48 2.54
N ASP A 330 21.62 9.31 2.94
CA ASP A 330 22.88 9.14 3.67
C ASP A 330 23.84 8.37 2.78
N VAL A 331 24.97 8.99 2.42
CA VAL A 331 25.96 8.41 1.51
C VAL A 331 26.44 7.05 2.01
N THR A 332 26.72 6.92 3.30
CA THR A 332 27.23 5.68 3.89
C THR A 332 26.22 4.54 3.76
N GLN A 333 24.96 4.81 4.10
CA GLN A 333 23.91 3.78 4.02
C GLN A 333 23.64 3.38 2.57
N ILE A 334 23.62 4.34 1.65
CA ILE A 334 23.43 4.05 0.22
C ILE A 334 24.56 3.17 -0.29
N ASN A 335 25.80 3.52 0.02
CA ASN A 335 26.97 2.75 -0.43
C ASN A 335 27.01 1.36 0.20
N ASN A 336 26.53 1.21 1.45
CA ASN A 336 26.43 -0.11 2.08
C ASN A 336 25.50 -1.01 1.27
N ARG A 337 24.35 -0.49 0.82
CA ARG A 337 23.45 -1.25 -0.05
C ARG A 337 24.09 -1.58 -1.39
N LEU A 338 24.72 -0.58 -2.01
CA LEU A 338 25.40 -0.77 -3.30
C LEU A 338 26.51 -1.81 -3.21
N ASP A 339 27.25 -1.83 -2.10
CA ASP A 339 28.32 -2.81 -1.86
C ASP A 339 27.73 -4.25 -1.82
N VAL A 340 26.56 -4.43 -1.19
CA VAL A 340 25.92 -5.75 -1.13
C VAL A 340 25.44 -6.15 -2.52
N VAL A 341 24.81 -5.24 -3.27
CA VAL A 341 24.37 -5.53 -4.63
C VAL A 341 25.57 -5.94 -5.49
N GLU A 342 26.69 -5.23 -5.40
CA GLU A 342 27.92 -5.56 -6.12
C GLU A 342 28.46 -6.93 -5.70
N TYR A 343 28.39 -7.26 -4.43
CA TYR A 343 28.82 -8.57 -3.90
C TYR A 343 28.04 -9.72 -4.54
N PHE A 344 26.73 -9.54 -4.74
CA PHE A 344 25.92 -10.56 -5.44
C PHE A 344 26.42 -10.80 -6.87
N PHE A 345 26.91 -9.73 -7.54
CA PHE A 345 27.48 -9.89 -8.87
C PHE A 345 28.81 -10.65 -8.85
N LYS A 346 29.68 -10.33 -7.89
CA LYS A 346 31.03 -10.85 -7.84
C LYS A 346 31.11 -12.27 -7.29
N GLU A 347 30.10 -12.68 -6.51
CA GLU A 347 30.10 -13.97 -5.82
C GLU A 347 28.87 -14.79 -6.22
N PRO A 348 28.93 -15.50 -7.37
CA PRO A 348 27.78 -16.30 -7.83
C PRO A 348 27.36 -17.41 -6.88
N ASP A 349 28.31 -18.03 -6.17
CA ASP A 349 28.01 -19.11 -5.22
C ASP A 349 27.20 -18.59 -4.05
N PHE A 350 27.57 -17.41 -3.53
CA PHE A 350 26.81 -16.74 -2.47
C PHE A 350 25.40 -16.40 -2.93
N ARG A 351 25.28 -15.82 -4.11
CA ARG A 351 23.98 -15.47 -4.72
C ARG A 351 23.09 -16.71 -4.85
N HIS A 352 23.64 -17.83 -5.31
CA HIS A 352 22.89 -19.06 -5.50
C HIS A 352 22.35 -19.60 -4.17
N VAL A 353 23.18 -19.60 -3.11
CA VAL A 353 22.74 -20.06 -1.77
C VAL A 353 21.59 -19.21 -1.28
N VAL A 354 21.72 -17.87 -1.34
CA VAL A 354 20.70 -16.95 -0.85
C VAL A 354 19.40 -17.12 -1.65
N ASP A 355 19.50 -17.16 -2.98
CA ASP A 355 18.35 -17.32 -3.87
C ASP A 355 17.58 -18.62 -3.56
N GLU A 356 18.30 -19.72 -3.47
CA GLU A 356 17.70 -21.03 -3.22
C GLU A 356 17.01 -21.07 -1.84
N GLN A 357 17.67 -20.56 -0.82
CA GLN A 357 17.13 -20.64 0.55
C GLN A 357 15.97 -19.67 0.78
N LEU A 358 16.01 -18.47 0.18
CA LEU A 358 14.89 -17.51 0.31
C LEU A 358 13.59 -18.09 -0.22
N GLN A 359 13.64 -18.98 -1.21
CA GLN A 359 12.45 -19.64 -1.76
C GLN A 359 11.73 -20.51 -0.74
N ARG A 360 12.42 -20.90 0.33
CA ARG A 360 11.87 -21.75 1.40
C ARG A 360 11.35 -20.96 2.60
N VAL A 361 11.54 -19.64 2.61
CA VAL A 361 11.26 -18.82 3.79
C VAL A 361 9.77 -18.50 3.97
N GLY A 362 9.08 -18.09 2.91
CA GLY A 362 7.69 -17.67 3.00
C GLY A 362 7.54 -16.33 3.70
N ASP A 363 6.39 -16.11 4.34
CA ASP A 363 6.05 -14.84 4.99
C ASP A 363 6.17 -14.96 6.51
N LEU A 364 7.38 -14.82 7.02
CA LEU A 364 7.65 -14.92 8.45
C LEU A 364 6.92 -13.86 9.27
N GLU A 365 6.83 -12.65 8.76
CA GLU A 365 6.17 -11.54 9.49
C GLU A 365 4.71 -11.87 9.79
N ARG A 366 3.97 -12.30 8.77
CA ARG A 366 2.55 -12.59 8.94
C ARG A 366 2.32 -13.89 9.70
N ILE A 367 3.18 -14.89 9.51
CA ILE A 367 3.08 -16.15 10.26
C ILE A 367 3.26 -15.89 11.77
N ILE A 368 4.29 -15.14 12.16
CA ILE A 368 4.56 -14.92 13.58
C ILE A 368 3.48 -14.02 14.22
N SER A 369 2.88 -13.14 13.46
CA SER A 369 1.75 -12.35 13.93
C SER A 369 0.52 -13.24 14.19
N LYS A 370 0.28 -14.24 13.34
CA LYS A 370 -0.79 -15.22 13.56
C LYS A 370 -0.52 -16.06 14.80
N VAL A 371 0.75 -16.39 15.08
CA VAL A 371 1.14 -17.08 16.32
C VAL A 371 0.72 -16.24 17.52
N ALA A 372 1.01 -14.93 17.49
CA ALA A 372 0.67 -14.03 18.60
C ALA A 372 -0.83 -14.00 18.90
N VAL A 373 -1.67 -13.96 17.85
CA VAL A 373 -3.12 -13.89 18.01
C VAL A 373 -3.78 -15.28 18.12
N GLY A 374 -3.00 -16.36 18.00
CA GLY A 374 -3.50 -17.73 18.15
C GLY A 374 -4.22 -18.29 16.94
N ARG A 375 -4.01 -17.72 15.76
CA ARG A 375 -4.69 -18.12 14.51
C ARG A 375 -3.80 -18.86 13.52
N VAL A 376 -2.58 -19.20 13.90
CA VAL A 376 -1.66 -19.90 13.01
C VAL A 376 -2.16 -21.32 12.74
N SER A 377 -2.10 -21.76 11.49
CA SER A 377 -2.50 -23.12 11.10
C SER A 377 -1.32 -24.10 11.27
N PRO A 378 -1.60 -25.41 11.35
CA PRO A 378 -0.52 -26.40 11.39
C PRO A 378 0.44 -26.31 10.19
N ARG A 379 -0.06 -26.05 8.99
CA ARG A 379 0.76 -25.90 7.79
C ARG A 379 1.68 -24.68 7.88
N GLU A 380 1.18 -23.59 8.46
CA GLU A 380 1.99 -22.38 8.69
C GLU A 380 3.09 -22.64 9.73
N VAL A 381 2.83 -23.47 10.73
CA VAL A 381 3.86 -23.85 11.72
C VAL A 381 4.99 -24.63 11.02
N VAL A 382 4.65 -25.55 10.11
CA VAL A 382 5.64 -26.28 9.31
C VAL A 382 6.39 -25.33 8.39
N GLN A 383 5.70 -24.36 7.81
CA GLN A 383 6.33 -23.30 6.98
C GLN A 383 7.35 -22.51 7.81
N LEU A 384 7.02 -22.18 9.04
CA LEU A 384 7.95 -21.50 9.95
C LEU A 384 9.20 -22.36 10.21
N ARG A 385 9.02 -23.64 10.46
CA ARG A 385 10.15 -24.57 10.63
C ARG A 385 11.05 -24.60 9.40
N ASN A 386 10.44 -24.67 8.20
CA ASN A 386 11.20 -24.66 6.94
C ASN A 386 11.97 -23.36 6.78
N ALA A 387 11.38 -22.24 7.16
CA ALA A 387 12.04 -20.94 7.13
C ALA A 387 13.24 -20.92 8.08
N LEU A 388 13.09 -21.44 9.29
CA LEU A 388 14.20 -21.49 10.25
C LEU A 388 15.34 -22.42 9.76
N LEU A 389 15.01 -23.50 9.04
CA LEU A 389 16.02 -24.34 8.40
C LEU A 389 16.78 -23.57 7.32
N ALA A 390 16.08 -22.69 6.57
CA ALA A 390 16.70 -21.88 5.53
C ALA A 390 17.59 -20.78 6.10
N VAL A 391 17.30 -20.29 7.31
CA VAL A 391 18.11 -19.25 7.98
C VAL A 391 19.56 -19.71 8.16
N GLN A 392 19.80 -20.96 8.48
CA GLN A 392 21.15 -21.45 8.82
C GLN A 392 22.14 -21.32 7.65
N PRO A 393 21.84 -21.81 6.43
CA PRO A 393 22.75 -21.59 5.29
C PRO A 393 22.93 -20.13 4.94
N ILE A 394 21.88 -19.30 5.04
CA ILE A 394 21.97 -17.87 4.76
C ILE A 394 22.87 -17.20 5.78
N LYS A 395 22.69 -17.49 7.07
CA LYS A 395 23.53 -16.94 8.15
C LYS A 395 25.00 -17.31 7.94
N THR A 396 25.26 -18.57 7.65
CA THR A 396 26.64 -19.05 7.41
C THR A 396 27.26 -18.32 6.22
N ALA A 397 26.55 -18.22 5.12
CA ALA A 397 27.02 -17.53 3.92
C ALA A 397 27.31 -16.04 4.20
N CYS A 398 26.44 -15.37 4.96
CA CYS A 398 26.64 -13.96 5.32
C CYS A 398 27.84 -13.76 6.24
N LEU A 399 28.03 -14.63 7.22
CA LEU A 399 29.16 -14.53 8.16
C LEU A 399 30.52 -14.77 7.50
N TYR A 400 30.58 -15.62 6.47
CA TYR A 400 31.81 -15.88 5.72
C TYR A 400 32.01 -14.92 4.55
N ALA A 401 31.06 -14.01 4.30
CA ALA A 401 31.19 -13.01 3.21
C ALA A 401 32.30 -12.01 3.54
N SER A 402 32.96 -11.53 2.50
CA SER A 402 33.96 -10.47 2.65
C SER A 402 33.33 -9.08 2.78
N ASN A 403 32.01 -8.98 2.72
CA ASN A 403 31.25 -7.73 2.81
C ASN A 403 30.81 -7.48 4.28
N GLU A 404 31.18 -6.34 4.82
CA GLU A 404 30.91 -6.02 6.24
C GLU A 404 29.42 -5.90 6.55
N SER A 405 28.64 -5.30 5.64
CA SER A 405 27.18 -5.17 5.82
C SER A 405 26.52 -6.54 5.89
N LEU A 406 26.93 -7.47 5.04
CA LEU A 406 26.39 -8.85 5.06
C LEU A 406 26.78 -9.58 6.34
N LYS A 407 28.01 -9.36 6.85
CA LYS A 407 28.43 -9.94 8.13
C LYS A 407 27.53 -9.44 9.26
N GLN A 408 27.23 -8.14 9.29
CA GLN A 408 26.38 -7.54 10.32
C GLN A 408 24.95 -8.10 10.24
N LEU A 409 24.41 -8.27 9.03
CA LEU A 409 23.10 -8.87 8.82
C LEU A 409 23.10 -10.33 9.30
N GLY A 410 24.15 -11.08 8.97
CA GLY A 410 24.30 -12.47 9.39
C GLY A 410 24.35 -12.62 10.91
N GLU A 411 25.02 -11.69 11.60
CA GLU A 411 25.09 -11.67 13.07
C GLU A 411 23.72 -11.48 13.71
N GLN A 412 22.82 -10.74 13.08
CA GLN A 412 21.48 -10.49 13.57
C GLN A 412 20.55 -11.70 13.42
N LEU A 413 20.84 -12.58 12.47
CA LEU A 413 19.99 -13.75 12.23
C LEU A 413 20.09 -14.71 13.40
N ASN A 414 18.95 -15.16 13.88
CA ASN A 414 18.83 -16.09 15.01
C ASN A 414 18.32 -17.43 14.47
N LEU A 415 19.07 -18.51 14.75
CA LEU A 415 18.72 -19.83 14.25
C LEU A 415 17.47 -20.41 14.90
N CYS A 416 17.12 -19.99 16.12
CA CYS A 416 15.97 -20.51 16.87
C CYS A 416 15.96 -22.04 16.86
N GLU A 417 17.13 -22.67 17.11
CA GLU A 417 17.31 -24.10 16.98
C GLU A 417 16.35 -24.92 17.83
N SER A 418 16.11 -24.49 19.09
CA SER A 418 15.23 -25.20 19.98
C SER A 418 13.79 -25.23 19.47
N LEU A 419 13.32 -24.10 18.93
CA LEU A 419 11.97 -24.03 18.35
C LEU A 419 11.88 -24.84 17.07
N ARG A 420 12.87 -24.68 16.19
CA ARG A 420 12.94 -25.42 14.92
C ARG A 420 12.85 -26.93 15.16
N ASP A 421 13.68 -27.43 16.07
CA ASP A 421 13.74 -28.88 16.38
C ASP A 421 12.45 -29.33 17.06
N ARG A 422 11.89 -28.50 17.94
CA ARG A 422 10.63 -28.82 18.61
C ARG A 422 9.48 -28.96 17.61
N ILE A 423 9.37 -28.04 16.64
CA ILE A 423 8.33 -28.13 15.61
C ILE A 423 8.51 -29.42 14.80
N GLY A 424 9.75 -29.73 14.40
CA GLY A 424 10.05 -30.93 13.62
C GLY A 424 9.69 -32.21 14.37
N LYS A 425 9.84 -32.22 15.68
CA LYS A 425 9.55 -33.38 16.55
C LYS A 425 8.04 -33.52 16.84
N GLU A 426 7.33 -32.38 17.02
CA GLU A 426 5.96 -32.39 17.49
C GLU A 426 4.92 -32.42 16.39
N ILE A 427 5.19 -31.87 15.21
CA ILE A 427 4.22 -31.69 14.14
C ILE A 427 4.51 -32.65 12.98
N GLN A 428 3.45 -33.24 12.41
CA GLN A 428 3.55 -34.07 11.21
C GLN A 428 4.20 -33.30 10.07
N PRO A 429 4.99 -33.92 9.22
CA PRO A 429 5.63 -33.22 8.09
C PRO A 429 4.65 -32.61 7.10
N ASP A 430 3.47 -33.21 6.93
CA ASP A 430 2.42 -32.74 6.04
C ASP A 430 1.07 -32.71 6.78
N PRO A 431 0.89 -31.76 7.71
CA PRO A 431 -0.33 -31.72 8.50
C PRO A 431 -1.51 -31.14 7.72
N PRO A 432 -2.75 -31.37 8.18
CA PRO A 432 -3.91 -30.72 7.58
C PRO A 432 -3.91 -29.23 7.88
N GLN A 433 -4.71 -28.47 7.15
CA GLN A 433 -4.88 -27.02 7.37
C GLN A 433 -5.54 -26.70 8.70
N LEU A 434 -6.44 -27.56 9.16
CA LEU A 434 -7.19 -27.33 10.39
C LEU A 434 -6.87 -28.40 11.43
N VAL A 435 -6.67 -27.98 12.68
CA VAL A 435 -6.42 -28.89 13.81
C VAL A 435 -7.60 -29.85 14.00
N SER A 436 -8.83 -29.36 13.75
CA SER A 436 -10.07 -30.14 13.90
C SER A 436 -10.15 -31.37 13.00
N LYS A 437 -9.31 -31.45 11.96
CA LYS A 437 -9.29 -32.61 11.07
C LYS A 437 -8.43 -33.77 11.60
N GLY A 438 -7.62 -33.52 12.62
CA GLY A 438 -6.75 -34.52 13.21
C GLY A 438 -5.51 -34.78 12.34
N GLY A 439 -4.58 -35.61 12.86
CA GLY A 439 -3.35 -35.93 12.16
C GLY A 439 -2.33 -34.82 12.15
N VAL A 440 -2.39 -33.90 13.11
CA VAL A 440 -1.50 -32.73 13.23
C VAL A 440 -0.20 -33.09 13.97
N ILE A 441 -0.30 -33.83 15.08
CA ILE A 441 0.83 -34.10 15.95
C ILE A 441 1.58 -35.36 15.42
N ALA A 442 2.90 -35.30 15.41
CA ALA A 442 3.75 -36.37 14.88
C ALA A 442 3.61 -37.65 15.70
N ASP A 443 3.68 -38.76 15.00
CA ASP A 443 3.73 -40.09 15.64
C ASP A 443 5.00 -40.17 16.51
N GLY A 444 4.84 -40.74 17.71
CA GLY A 444 5.93 -40.95 18.65
C GLY A 444 6.24 -39.76 19.55
N TYR A 445 5.58 -38.62 19.36
CA TYR A 445 5.78 -37.48 20.24
C TYR A 445 5.08 -37.62 21.59
N SER A 446 3.82 -38.05 21.57
CA SER A 446 3.02 -38.22 22.79
C SER A 446 2.64 -39.66 22.96
N LYS A 447 3.05 -40.27 24.07
CA LYS A 447 2.70 -41.65 24.38
C LYS A 447 1.18 -41.83 24.51
N GLU A 448 0.54 -40.87 25.17
CA GLU A 448 -0.92 -40.87 25.33
C GLU A 448 -1.63 -40.86 23.97
N LEU A 449 -1.17 -39.98 23.07
CA LEU A 449 -1.76 -39.86 21.74
C LEU A 449 -1.52 -41.12 20.91
N ASP A 450 -0.31 -41.70 20.98
CA ASP A 450 0.01 -42.96 20.27
C ASP A 450 -0.90 -44.12 20.74
N GLU A 451 -1.15 -44.19 22.03
CA GLU A 451 -2.06 -45.19 22.61
C GLU A 451 -3.49 -45.03 22.11
N LEU A 452 -3.97 -43.77 22.06
CA LEU A 452 -5.34 -43.43 21.57
C LEU A 452 -5.47 -43.80 20.09
N ARG A 453 -4.42 -43.46 19.30
CA ARG A 453 -4.40 -43.79 17.85
C ARG A 453 -4.41 -45.30 17.62
N ALA A 454 -3.70 -46.05 18.46
CA ALA A 454 -3.69 -47.49 18.39
C ALA A 454 -5.07 -48.09 18.68
N ILE A 455 -5.77 -47.58 19.68
CA ILE A 455 -7.14 -47.98 20.03
C ILE A 455 -8.07 -47.68 18.85
N SER A 456 -8.01 -46.46 18.29
CA SER A 456 -8.87 -46.05 17.17
C SER A 456 -8.64 -46.95 15.94
N GLN A 457 -7.39 -47.16 15.56
CA GLN A 457 -7.04 -47.99 14.38
C GLN A 457 -7.35 -49.46 14.64
N GLY A 458 -7.02 -49.97 15.82
CA GLY A 458 -7.32 -51.34 16.21
C GLY A 458 -8.81 -51.60 16.21
N GLY A 459 -9.61 -50.64 16.66
CA GLY A 459 -11.07 -50.76 16.61
C GLY A 459 -11.61 -50.78 15.19
N LYS A 460 -11.06 -49.94 14.32
CA LYS A 460 -11.45 -49.89 12.90
C LYS A 460 -11.09 -51.19 12.20
N ASP A 461 -9.90 -51.73 12.46
CA ASP A 461 -9.48 -53.05 11.96
C ASP A 461 -10.40 -54.15 12.43
N TYR A 462 -10.83 -54.08 13.68
CA TYR A 462 -11.79 -55.02 14.26
C TYR A 462 -13.16 -54.94 13.58
N LEU A 463 -13.62 -53.75 13.20
CA LEU A 463 -14.86 -53.57 12.44
C LEU A 463 -14.78 -54.34 11.11
N LEU A 464 -13.62 -54.30 10.44
CA LEU A 464 -13.39 -55.08 9.21
C LEU A 464 -13.42 -56.58 9.49
N GLU A 465 -12.83 -57.02 10.60
CA GLU A 465 -12.89 -58.39 11.02
C GLU A 465 -14.34 -58.87 11.28
N ILE A 466 -15.14 -58.02 11.91
CA ILE A 466 -16.58 -58.27 12.13
C ILE A 466 -17.25 -58.45 10.77
N GLN A 467 -16.99 -57.59 9.82
CA GLN A 467 -17.55 -57.70 8.46
C GLN A 467 -17.20 -59.02 7.81
N GLU A 468 -15.94 -59.39 7.85
CA GLU A 468 -15.44 -60.67 7.24
C GLU A 468 -16.01 -61.86 7.94
N ARG A 469 -15.98 -61.89 9.28
CA ARG A 469 -16.48 -62.97 10.10
C ARG A 469 -18.00 -63.16 9.90
N GLU A 470 -18.78 -62.12 9.93
CA GLU A 470 -20.22 -62.17 9.75
C GLU A 470 -20.61 -62.54 8.32
N THR A 471 -19.80 -62.09 7.32
CA THR A 471 -19.95 -62.47 5.92
C THR A 471 -19.82 -64.00 5.77
N GLU A 472 -18.79 -64.58 6.39
CA GLU A 472 -18.51 -66.03 6.34
C GLU A 472 -19.59 -66.79 7.11
N LYS A 473 -19.98 -66.31 8.30
CA LYS A 473 -20.94 -66.95 9.17
C LYS A 473 -22.36 -66.98 8.58
N THR A 474 -22.81 -65.87 7.99
CA THR A 474 -24.16 -65.66 7.46
C THR A 474 -24.30 -66.07 5.99
N GLY A 475 -23.21 -66.10 5.26
CA GLY A 475 -23.21 -66.28 3.79
C GLY A 475 -23.69 -65.05 3.02
N ILE A 476 -23.76 -63.90 3.65
CA ILE A 476 -24.16 -62.66 3.00
C ILE A 476 -22.92 -62.02 2.38
N SER A 477 -22.71 -62.25 1.08
CA SER A 477 -21.48 -61.84 0.36
C SER A 477 -21.37 -60.33 0.18
N SER A 478 -22.46 -59.59 0.22
CA SER A 478 -22.53 -58.15 0.03
C SER A 478 -22.55 -57.33 1.34
N LEU A 479 -22.29 -58.02 2.47
CA LEU A 479 -22.35 -57.37 3.79
C LEU A 479 -21.26 -56.31 3.91
N LYS A 480 -21.66 -55.11 4.37
CA LYS A 480 -20.73 -53.99 4.56
C LYS A 480 -20.96 -53.32 5.91
N VAL A 481 -19.89 -52.93 6.55
CA VAL A 481 -19.93 -52.04 7.71
C VAL A 481 -19.87 -50.60 7.20
N GLY A 482 -20.83 -49.77 7.62
CA GLY A 482 -20.88 -48.34 7.28
C GLY A 482 -21.19 -47.52 8.51
N TYR A 483 -21.15 -46.22 8.35
CA TYR A 483 -21.42 -45.26 9.44
C TYR A 483 -22.52 -44.28 9.03
N ASN A 484 -23.46 -44.02 9.98
CA ASN A 484 -24.54 -43.09 9.79
C ASN A 484 -24.58 -42.11 10.98
N ASN A 485 -24.74 -40.82 10.70
CA ASN A 485 -24.68 -39.78 11.72
C ASN A 485 -25.83 -39.89 12.77
N VAL A 486 -26.90 -40.58 12.44
CA VAL A 486 -28.08 -40.70 13.34
C VAL A 486 -27.94 -41.88 14.32
N PHE A 487 -27.51 -43.05 13.84
CA PHE A 487 -27.46 -44.26 14.67
C PHE A 487 -26.11 -44.97 14.69
N GLY A 488 -25.05 -44.35 14.09
CA GLY A 488 -23.66 -44.85 14.17
C GLY A 488 -23.31 -45.92 13.18
N TYR A 489 -22.43 -46.82 13.61
CA TYR A 489 -21.99 -47.98 12.78
C TYR A 489 -23.08 -49.00 12.60
N TYR A 490 -23.20 -49.57 11.42
CA TYR A 490 -24.23 -50.51 11.04
C TYR A 490 -23.64 -51.55 10.05
N LEU A 491 -24.37 -52.69 9.98
CA LEU A 491 -24.16 -53.69 8.96
C LEU A 491 -25.24 -53.53 7.90
N GLU A 492 -24.86 -53.27 6.67
CA GLU A 492 -25.76 -53.12 5.54
C GLU A 492 -25.91 -54.42 4.78
N VAL A 493 -27.17 -54.88 4.64
CA VAL A 493 -27.52 -56.13 3.95
C VAL A 493 -28.45 -55.76 2.80
N ARG A 494 -28.12 -56.22 1.58
CA ARG A 494 -28.97 -56.06 0.42
C ARG A 494 -30.23 -56.91 0.57
N ASN A 495 -31.34 -56.45 0.03
CA ASN A 495 -32.62 -57.14 0.15
C ASN A 495 -32.61 -58.57 -0.38
N THR A 496 -31.74 -58.88 -1.35
CA THR A 496 -31.59 -60.23 -1.85
C THR A 496 -31.08 -61.25 -0.81
N PHE A 497 -30.43 -60.77 0.27
CA PHE A 497 -29.89 -61.61 1.37
C PHE A 497 -30.65 -61.41 2.67
N LYS A 498 -31.79 -60.82 2.66
CA LYS A 498 -32.60 -60.44 3.80
C LYS A 498 -32.96 -61.65 4.67
N ASP A 499 -33.20 -62.77 4.06
CA ASP A 499 -33.55 -64.04 4.74
C ASP A 499 -32.41 -64.72 5.49
N LYS A 500 -31.16 -64.32 5.21
CA LYS A 500 -29.96 -64.83 5.85
C LYS A 500 -29.55 -64.07 7.09
N VAL A 501 -30.25 -62.96 7.42
CA VAL A 501 -29.94 -62.12 8.57
C VAL A 501 -30.24 -62.84 9.88
N PRO A 502 -29.29 -62.98 10.83
CA PRO A 502 -29.55 -63.57 12.15
C PRO A 502 -30.63 -62.82 12.92
N ALA A 503 -31.37 -63.57 13.72
CA ALA A 503 -32.54 -63.02 14.48
C ALA A 503 -32.09 -62.03 15.56
N ASP A 504 -30.89 -62.11 16.06
CA ASP A 504 -30.35 -61.22 17.11
C ASP A 504 -29.88 -59.86 16.58
N TRP A 505 -29.83 -59.65 15.26
CA TRP A 505 -29.48 -58.36 14.66
C TRP A 505 -30.70 -57.43 14.73
N ILE A 506 -30.50 -56.18 15.16
CA ILE A 506 -31.57 -55.18 15.30
C ILE A 506 -31.60 -54.31 14.07
N ARG A 507 -32.74 -54.33 13.36
CA ARG A 507 -32.90 -53.46 12.17
C ARG A 507 -33.14 -51.99 12.64
N LYS A 508 -32.33 -51.07 12.04
CA LYS A 508 -32.40 -49.66 12.35
C LYS A 508 -32.91 -48.80 11.18
N GLN A 509 -32.72 -49.26 9.93
CA GLN A 509 -33.16 -48.52 8.77
C GLN A 509 -33.48 -49.47 7.62
N THR A 510 -34.55 -49.18 6.91
CA THR A 510 -34.94 -49.84 5.68
C THR A 510 -34.72 -48.89 4.51
N LEU A 511 -33.93 -49.30 3.55
CA LEU A 511 -33.64 -48.56 2.30
C LEU A 511 -34.34 -49.26 1.13
N ALA A 512 -34.36 -48.61 -0.04
CA ALA A 512 -35.00 -49.17 -1.22
C ALA A 512 -34.39 -50.56 -1.63
N GLN A 513 -33.07 -50.73 -1.47
CA GLN A 513 -32.36 -51.90 -1.93
C GLN A 513 -31.62 -52.66 -0.80
N ALA A 514 -31.70 -52.18 0.44
CA ALA A 514 -30.91 -52.74 1.55
C ALA A 514 -31.61 -52.44 2.90
N GLU A 515 -31.18 -53.17 3.90
CA GLU A 515 -31.57 -52.89 5.29
C GLU A 515 -30.31 -52.75 6.12
N ARG A 516 -30.36 -51.92 7.15
CA ARG A 516 -29.23 -51.62 8.02
C ARG A 516 -29.53 -52.12 9.42
N TYR A 517 -28.56 -52.87 9.97
CA TYR A 517 -28.71 -53.53 11.28
C TYR A 517 -27.58 -53.11 12.22
N ILE A 518 -27.84 -53.21 13.51
CA ILE A 518 -26.84 -53.04 14.56
C ILE A 518 -26.77 -54.34 15.41
N THR A 519 -25.62 -54.57 16.02
CA THR A 519 -25.40 -55.64 16.98
C THR A 519 -24.82 -55.06 18.27
N PRO A 520 -25.00 -55.75 19.44
CA PRO A 520 -24.37 -55.26 20.69
C PRO A 520 -22.86 -55.16 20.60
N GLU A 521 -22.19 -56.10 19.91
CA GLU A 521 -20.75 -56.08 19.70
C GLU A 521 -20.34 -54.85 18.88
N LEU A 522 -21.04 -54.54 17.80
CA LEU A 522 -20.80 -53.39 16.96
C LEU A 522 -20.91 -52.09 17.74
N LYS A 523 -21.92 -51.98 18.60
CA LYS A 523 -22.15 -50.81 19.44
C LYS A 523 -21.05 -50.64 20.49
N GLU A 524 -20.56 -51.74 21.09
CA GLU A 524 -19.49 -51.71 22.08
C GLU A 524 -18.20 -51.12 21.45
N TYR A 525 -17.82 -51.64 20.28
CA TYR A 525 -16.62 -51.14 19.56
C TYR A 525 -16.83 -49.76 19.01
N GLU A 526 -18.03 -49.38 18.61
CA GLU A 526 -18.40 -48.05 18.23
C GLU A 526 -18.07 -47.04 19.34
N GLU A 527 -18.47 -47.34 20.55
CA GLU A 527 -18.22 -46.48 21.72
C GLU A 527 -16.72 -46.30 21.95
N LYS A 528 -15.93 -47.39 21.84
CA LYS A 528 -14.48 -47.34 22.01
C LYS A 528 -13.84 -46.47 20.93
N ILE A 529 -14.20 -46.65 19.66
CA ILE A 529 -13.64 -45.94 18.52
C ILE A 529 -13.99 -44.45 18.57
N LEU A 530 -15.26 -44.14 18.77
CA LEU A 530 -15.72 -42.74 18.81
C LEU A 530 -15.16 -42.01 20.03
N GLY A 531 -15.04 -42.69 21.17
CA GLY A 531 -14.41 -42.13 22.36
C GLY A 531 -12.93 -41.84 22.14
N ALA A 532 -12.21 -42.77 21.50
CA ALA A 532 -10.80 -42.56 21.16
C ALA A 532 -10.62 -41.45 20.15
N ASP A 533 -11.47 -41.39 19.12
CA ASP A 533 -11.37 -40.34 18.07
C ASP A 533 -11.59 -38.97 18.67
N GLU A 534 -12.58 -38.81 19.55
CA GLU A 534 -12.87 -37.52 20.25
C GLU A 534 -11.70 -37.11 21.14
N LYS A 535 -11.14 -38.06 21.90
CA LYS A 535 -9.99 -37.82 22.77
C LYS A 535 -8.75 -37.44 21.97
N ILE A 536 -8.55 -38.05 20.79
CA ILE A 536 -7.42 -37.73 19.87
C ILE A 536 -7.53 -36.27 19.45
N LEU A 537 -8.70 -35.85 18.98
CA LEU A 537 -8.89 -34.46 18.53
C LEU A 537 -8.68 -33.47 19.67
N ASP A 538 -9.21 -33.75 20.86
CA ASP A 538 -9.03 -32.88 22.03
C ASP A 538 -7.56 -32.78 22.43
N LEU A 539 -6.85 -33.92 22.46
CA LEU A 539 -5.43 -33.97 22.84
C LEU A 539 -4.55 -33.27 21.81
N GLU A 540 -4.81 -33.50 20.51
CA GLU A 540 -4.07 -32.79 19.45
C GLU A 540 -4.27 -31.28 19.53
N ALA A 541 -5.49 -30.83 19.77
CA ALA A 541 -5.79 -29.39 19.93
C ALA A 541 -5.02 -28.82 21.13
N ARG A 542 -5.00 -29.54 22.26
CA ARG A 542 -4.26 -29.12 23.45
C ARG A 542 -2.76 -29.05 23.20
N LEU A 543 -2.18 -30.09 22.58
CA LEU A 543 -0.74 -30.13 22.30
C LEU A 543 -0.35 -29.04 21.31
N PHE A 544 -1.18 -28.80 20.30
CA PHE A 544 -0.94 -27.73 19.33
C PHE A 544 -0.98 -26.34 20.02
N SER A 545 -1.95 -26.12 20.88
CA SER A 545 -2.06 -24.88 21.65
C SER A 545 -0.83 -24.66 22.54
N GLU A 546 -0.33 -25.72 23.19
CA GLU A 546 0.88 -25.65 24.01
C GLU A 546 2.10 -25.26 23.17
N LEU A 547 2.20 -25.78 21.95
CA LEU A 547 3.28 -25.42 21.03
C LEU A 547 3.16 -23.94 20.64
N ILE A 548 1.96 -23.46 20.34
CA ILE A 548 1.74 -22.04 19.99
C ILE A 548 2.19 -21.13 21.13
N VAL A 549 1.85 -21.48 22.36
CA VAL A 549 2.29 -20.71 23.56
C VAL A 549 3.82 -20.67 23.63
N ALA A 550 4.48 -21.79 23.41
CA ALA A 550 5.94 -21.86 23.41
C ALA A 550 6.54 -21.02 22.27
N MET A 551 5.90 -21.01 21.09
CA MET A 551 6.34 -20.24 19.94
C MET A 551 6.32 -18.73 20.21
N GLN A 552 5.39 -18.27 21.05
CA GLN A 552 5.25 -16.84 21.36
C GLN A 552 6.49 -16.24 22.02
N GLN A 553 7.30 -17.05 22.67
CA GLN A 553 8.55 -16.60 23.27
C GLN A 553 9.62 -16.25 22.23
N PHE A 554 9.44 -16.69 21.00
CA PHE A 554 10.39 -16.48 19.90
C PHE A 554 9.97 -15.33 18.98
N ILE A 555 8.87 -14.63 19.27
CA ILE A 555 8.35 -13.57 18.40
C ILE A 555 9.43 -12.52 18.10
N PRO A 556 10.13 -11.92 19.07
CA PRO A 556 11.11 -10.89 18.74
C PRO A 556 12.24 -11.39 17.85
N GLN A 557 12.76 -12.59 18.08
CA GLN A 557 13.86 -13.17 17.30
C GLN A 557 13.41 -13.43 15.85
N ILE A 558 12.19 -13.95 15.66
CA ILE A 558 11.68 -14.26 14.33
C ILE A 558 11.37 -12.96 13.58
N GLN A 559 10.91 -11.91 14.27
CA GLN A 559 10.72 -10.60 13.66
C GLN A 559 12.04 -10.01 13.14
N ILE A 560 13.12 -10.17 13.90
CA ILE A 560 14.46 -9.75 13.48
C ILE A 560 14.88 -10.54 12.23
N ASN A 561 14.68 -11.85 12.25
CA ASN A 561 14.98 -12.71 11.10
C ASN A 561 14.20 -12.25 9.85
N ALA A 562 12.91 -11.96 10.02
CA ALA A 562 12.07 -11.51 8.92
C ALA A 562 12.60 -10.20 8.32
N ASN A 563 12.99 -9.26 9.16
CA ASN A 563 13.53 -7.97 8.72
C ASN A 563 14.85 -8.14 7.95
N VAL A 564 15.77 -8.94 8.51
CA VAL A 564 17.08 -9.20 7.87
C VAL A 564 16.87 -9.90 6.52
N LEU A 565 16.05 -10.94 6.49
CA LEU A 565 15.80 -11.69 5.26
C LEU A 565 15.11 -10.82 4.21
N ALA A 566 14.22 -9.92 4.62
CA ALA A 566 13.57 -8.97 3.70
C ALA A 566 14.61 -8.02 3.09
N GLN A 567 15.55 -7.52 3.89
CA GLN A 567 16.63 -6.66 3.39
C GLN A 567 17.49 -7.38 2.37
N ILE A 568 17.89 -8.61 2.68
CA ILE A 568 18.72 -9.42 1.78
C ILE A 568 17.96 -9.69 0.48
N ASP A 569 16.66 -10.00 0.58
CA ASP A 569 15.79 -10.25 -0.57
C ASP A 569 15.69 -9.00 -1.48
N CYS A 570 15.53 -7.81 -0.90
CA CYS A 570 15.48 -6.56 -1.65
C CYS A 570 16.80 -6.32 -2.40
N LEU A 571 17.93 -6.54 -1.72
CA LEU A 571 19.24 -6.30 -2.33
C LEU A 571 19.53 -7.33 -3.43
N LEU A 572 19.10 -8.58 -3.24
CA LEU A 572 19.17 -9.59 -4.30
C LEU A 572 18.27 -9.22 -5.48
N SER A 573 17.09 -8.68 -5.21
CA SER A 573 16.18 -8.18 -6.25
C SER A 573 16.86 -7.10 -7.10
N PHE A 574 17.55 -6.16 -6.45
CA PHE A 574 18.31 -5.13 -7.15
C PHE A 574 19.41 -5.74 -8.04
N ALA A 575 20.12 -6.76 -7.54
CA ALA A 575 21.15 -7.44 -8.32
C ALA A 575 20.57 -8.14 -9.56
N LYS A 576 19.44 -8.83 -9.40
CA LYS A 576 18.75 -9.51 -10.50
C LYS A 576 18.28 -8.51 -11.56
N THR A 577 17.66 -7.41 -11.12
CA THR A 577 17.18 -6.35 -12.02
C THR A 577 18.37 -5.75 -12.80
N ALA A 578 19.45 -5.45 -12.11
CA ALA A 578 20.64 -4.87 -12.70
C ALA A 578 21.27 -5.78 -13.74
N GLU A 579 21.36 -7.08 -13.45
CA GLU A 579 21.92 -8.05 -14.39
C GLU A 579 21.06 -8.18 -15.65
N ASP A 580 19.75 -8.35 -15.48
CA ASP A 580 18.85 -8.54 -16.61
C ASP A 580 18.73 -7.30 -17.49
N ASN A 581 18.80 -6.10 -16.91
CA ASN A 581 18.58 -4.84 -17.61
C ASN A 581 19.88 -4.04 -17.83
N ARG A 582 21.03 -4.61 -17.53
CA ARG A 582 22.36 -4.01 -17.76
C ARG A 582 22.49 -2.66 -17.06
N TYR A 583 22.17 -2.62 -15.78
CA TYR A 583 22.39 -1.45 -14.94
C TYR A 583 23.83 -1.41 -14.45
N VAL A 584 24.33 -0.22 -14.13
CA VAL A 584 25.68 -0.02 -13.60
C VAL A 584 25.63 0.58 -12.19
N ARG A 585 26.67 0.38 -11.42
CA ARG A 585 26.79 0.95 -10.09
C ARG A 585 26.96 2.47 -10.18
N PRO A 586 26.07 3.28 -9.57
CA PRO A 586 26.26 4.72 -9.51
C PRO A 586 27.32 5.11 -8.47
N VAL A 587 27.93 6.28 -8.67
CA VAL A 587 28.82 6.91 -7.68
C VAL A 587 27.98 7.93 -6.90
N ILE A 588 27.91 7.76 -5.59
CA ILE A 588 27.12 8.64 -4.71
C ILE A 588 28.07 9.49 -3.87
N ASP A 589 27.82 10.80 -3.82
CA ASP A 589 28.59 11.72 -2.97
C ASP A 589 27.72 12.86 -2.44
N ASP A 590 28.30 13.74 -1.64
CA ASP A 590 27.60 14.88 -1.03
C ASP A 590 27.61 16.12 -1.91
N SER A 591 28.12 16.03 -3.15
CA SER A 591 28.17 17.17 -4.07
C SER A 591 26.76 17.54 -4.57
N THR A 592 26.70 18.62 -5.34
CA THR A 592 25.49 19.03 -6.05
C THR A 592 25.51 18.62 -7.53
N THR A 593 26.48 17.79 -7.92
CA THR A 593 26.64 17.37 -9.31
C THR A 593 25.79 16.17 -9.63
N LEU A 594 25.06 16.25 -10.73
CA LEU A 594 24.30 15.13 -11.30
C LEU A 594 24.88 14.92 -12.71
N ASP A 595 25.58 13.81 -12.92
CA ASP A 595 26.27 13.53 -14.18
C ASP A 595 25.91 12.13 -14.65
N ILE A 596 24.97 12.04 -15.58
CA ILE A 596 24.46 10.76 -16.09
C ILE A 596 24.89 10.64 -17.56
N HIS A 597 25.58 9.56 -17.87
CA HIS A 597 26.02 9.26 -19.25
C HIS A 597 25.19 8.12 -19.79
N GLN A 598 24.56 8.32 -20.95
CA GLN A 598 23.78 7.32 -21.67
C GLN A 598 22.69 6.74 -20.77
N GLY A 599 21.95 7.63 -20.10
CA GLY A 599 20.82 7.24 -19.23
C GLY A 599 19.66 6.72 -20.04
N ARG A 600 18.93 5.75 -19.47
CA ARG A 600 17.75 5.12 -20.07
C ARG A 600 16.58 5.18 -19.09
N HIS A 601 15.37 5.17 -19.62
CA HIS A 601 14.19 5.12 -18.79
C HIS A 601 13.93 3.67 -18.37
N PRO A 602 13.97 3.35 -17.07
CA PRO A 602 13.91 1.93 -16.63
C PRO A 602 12.62 1.21 -17.00
N VAL A 603 11.50 1.94 -17.12
CA VAL A 603 10.23 1.33 -17.46
C VAL A 603 10.00 1.31 -18.97
N ILE A 604 10.19 2.45 -19.63
CA ILE A 604 9.92 2.58 -21.08
C ILE A 604 10.80 1.60 -21.86
N GLU A 605 12.08 1.45 -21.48
CA GLU A 605 12.99 0.56 -22.23
C GLU A 605 12.52 -0.91 -22.23
N THR A 606 11.79 -1.32 -21.22
CA THR A 606 11.27 -2.69 -21.11
C THR A 606 9.98 -2.89 -21.92
N GLN A 607 9.31 -1.80 -22.28
CA GLN A 607 8.04 -1.84 -23.01
C GLN A 607 8.16 -1.47 -24.48
N MET A 608 9.38 -1.28 -24.99
CA MET A 608 9.61 -0.96 -26.39
C MET A 608 9.20 -2.11 -27.31
N PRO A 609 8.58 -1.81 -28.46
CA PRO A 609 8.28 -2.85 -29.44
C PRO A 609 9.53 -3.60 -29.91
N LEU A 610 9.36 -4.85 -30.33
CA LEU A 610 10.44 -5.67 -30.87
C LEU A 610 11.14 -4.97 -32.02
N GLY A 611 12.46 -4.88 -31.96
CA GLY A 611 13.28 -4.25 -32.98
C GLY A 611 13.54 -2.76 -32.76
N GLU A 612 12.84 -2.15 -31.82
CA GLU A 612 13.09 -0.74 -31.45
C GLU A 612 13.98 -0.69 -30.22
N ARG A 613 14.92 0.25 -30.21
CA ARG A 613 15.82 0.47 -29.09
C ARG A 613 15.52 1.82 -28.44
N TYR A 614 15.61 1.86 -27.12
CA TYR A 614 15.51 3.10 -26.37
C TYR A 614 16.76 3.95 -26.65
N VAL A 615 16.54 5.24 -26.97
CA VAL A 615 17.65 6.18 -27.26
C VAL A 615 18.17 6.73 -25.94
N PRO A 616 19.39 6.38 -25.53
CA PRO A 616 19.95 6.89 -24.27
C PRO A 616 20.37 8.34 -24.39
N ASN A 617 20.39 9.04 -23.25
CA ASN A 617 20.74 10.46 -23.21
C ASN A 617 21.65 10.80 -22.04
N ASP A 618 22.50 11.81 -22.24
CA ASP A 618 23.35 12.39 -21.21
C ASP A 618 22.60 13.53 -20.53
N VAL A 619 22.70 13.60 -19.20
CA VAL A 619 22.16 14.72 -18.41
C VAL A 619 23.24 15.17 -17.45
N TYR A 620 23.53 16.46 -17.47
CA TYR A 620 24.50 17.08 -16.56
C TYR A 620 23.85 18.27 -15.87
N LEU A 621 23.89 18.30 -14.55
CA LEU A 621 23.42 19.41 -13.73
C LEU A 621 24.39 19.62 -12.58
N ASP A 622 24.64 20.89 -12.23
CA ASP A 622 25.32 21.27 -11.00
C ASP A 622 24.80 22.65 -10.58
N THR A 623 25.13 23.09 -9.39
CA THR A 623 24.63 24.37 -8.88
C THR A 623 25.55 25.54 -9.18
N GLU A 624 26.67 25.32 -9.88
CA GLU A 624 27.67 26.36 -10.20
C GLU A 624 27.64 26.78 -11.66
N LYS A 625 27.52 25.84 -12.59
CA LYS A 625 27.65 26.09 -14.02
C LYS A 625 26.41 25.79 -14.83
N GLN A 626 25.71 24.73 -14.49
CA GLN A 626 24.52 24.30 -15.24
C GLN A 626 23.43 23.81 -14.25
N GLN A 627 22.80 24.78 -13.64
CA GLN A 627 21.75 24.49 -12.62
C GLN A 627 20.44 24.10 -13.28
N ILE A 628 20.10 24.77 -14.40
CA ILE A 628 18.80 24.59 -15.06
C ILE A 628 19.04 24.21 -16.52
N MET A 629 18.48 23.06 -16.93
CA MET A 629 18.43 22.67 -18.34
C MET A 629 17.06 23.05 -18.88
N MET A 630 17.06 24.00 -19.81
CA MET A 630 15.86 24.43 -20.53
C MET A 630 15.75 23.56 -21.79
N ILE A 631 14.75 22.67 -21.82
CA ILE A 631 14.60 21.67 -22.88
C ILE A 631 13.41 22.03 -23.75
N THR A 632 13.66 22.33 -25.03
CA THR A 632 12.62 22.63 -26.00
C THR A 632 12.53 21.52 -27.04
N GLY A 633 11.47 21.51 -27.82
CA GLY A 633 11.25 20.55 -28.89
C GLY A 633 9.78 20.09 -28.92
N PRO A 634 9.40 19.32 -29.92
CA PRO A 634 8.02 18.85 -30.04
C PRO A 634 7.65 17.83 -28.96
N ASN A 635 6.37 17.73 -28.66
CA ASN A 635 5.88 16.87 -27.59
C ASN A 635 6.19 15.39 -27.80
N MET A 636 6.20 14.93 -29.04
CA MET A 636 6.51 13.52 -29.37
C MET A 636 8.01 13.20 -29.34
N ALA A 637 8.85 14.17 -29.04
CA ALA A 637 10.31 14.00 -29.12
C ALA A 637 10.91 13.31 -27.87
N GLY A 638 10.12 13.10 -26.83
CA GLY A 638 10.57 12.38 -25.65
C GLY A 638 11.05 13.26 -24.50
N LYS A 639 10.65 14.55 -24.47
CA LYS A 639 11.02 15.47 -23.38
C LYS A 639 10.55 14.98 -22.01
N SER A 640 9.29 14.59 -21.91
CA SER A 640 8.70 14.11 -20.65
C SER A 640 9.37 12.84 -20.18
N ALA A 641 9.65 11.93 -21.09
CA ALA A 641 10.36 10.68 -20.77
C ALA A 641 11.76 10.97 -20.21
N LEU A 642 12.47 11.96 -20.78
CA LEU A 642 13.81 12.34 -20.31
C LEU A 642 13.76 12.91 -18.88
N LEU A 643 12.78 13.75 -18.57
CA LEU A 643 12.60 14.30 -17.22
C LEU A 643 12.36 13.18 -16.22
N ARG A 644 11.40 12.32 -16.52
CA ARG A 644 11.06 11.19 -15.64
C ARG A 644 12.25 10.25 -15.48
N GLN A 645 12.95 9.95 -16.58
CA GLN A 645 14.16 9.10 -16.59
C GLN A 645 15.20 9.61 -15.59
N THR A 646 15.47 10.91 -15.62
CA THR A 646 16.47 11.53 -14.73
C THR A 646 16.08 11.34 -13.27
N ALA A 647 14.83 11.62 -12.92
CA ALA A 647 14.34 11.42 -11.56
C ALA A 647 14.39 9.96 -11.14
N LEU A 648 14.00 9.04 -12.03
CA LEU A 648 14.01 7.61 -11.72
C LEU A 648 15.43 7.07 -11.50
N ILE A 649 16.41 7.56 -12.28
CA ILE A 649 17.82 7.18 -12.08
C ILE A 649 18.30 7.65 -10.71
N VAL A 650 17.99 8.88 -10.33
CA VAL A 650 18.35 9.42 -9.01
C VAL A 650 17.69 8.60 -7.90
N LEU A 651 16.41 8.27 -8.05
CA LEU A 651 15.68 7.47 -7.05
C LEU A 651 16.29 6.09 -6.91
N LEU A 652 16.57 5.41 -8.03
CA LEU A 652 17.19 4.08 -8.00
C LEU A 652 18.53 4.14 -7.28
N ALA A 653 19.36 5.13 -7.60
CA ALA A 653 20.68 5.30 -6.98
C ALA A 653 20.55 5.49 -5.47
N GLN A 654 19.61 6.34 -5.04
CA GLN A 654 19.45 6.64 -3.61
C GLN A 654 18.65 5.56 -2.86
N MET A 655 18.04 4.61 -3.56
CA MET A 655 17.52 3.40 -2.95
C MET A 655 18.60 2.36 -2.69
N GLY A 656 19.79 2.55 -3.26
CA GLY A 656 20.88 1.58 -3.19
C GLY A 656 20.86 0.57 -4.34
N CYS A 657 20.18 0.91 -5.44
CA CYS A 657 20.11 0.08 -6.64
C CYS A 657 21.08 0.58 -7.70
N PHE A 658 21.54 -0.30 -8.57
CA PHE A 658 22.25 0.10 -9.77
C PHE A 658 21.27 0.81 -10.72
N VAL A 659 21.78 1.55 -11.68
CA VAL A 659 20.99 2.47 -12.50
C VAL A 659 21.13 2.15 -14.00
N PRO A 660 20.08 2.44 -14.79
CA PRO A 660 20.10 2.21 -16.24
C PRO A 660 20.88 3.34 -16.95
N ALA A 661 22.18 3.22 -16.97
CA ALA A 661 23.08 4.19 -17.59
C ALA A 661 24.41 3.53 -17.92
N GLU A 662 25.24 4.19 -18.73
CA GLU A 662 26.62 3.76 -18.95
C GLU A 662 27.49 4.12 -17.72
N SER A 663 27.24 5.30 -17.14
CA SER A 663 27.81 5.72 -15.87
C SER A 663 26.94 6.80 -15.26
N ALA A 664 26.98 6.92 -13.95
CA ALA A 664 26.19 7.93 -13.24
C ALA A 664 26.92 8.38 -12.00
N LYS A 665 27.02 9.69 -11.82
CA LYS A 665 27.51 10.31 -10.60
C LYS A 665 26.36 11.12 -10.02
N ILE A 666 25.93 10.78 -8.82
CA ILE A 666 24.75 11.36 -8.20
C ILE A 666 25.16 12.11 -6.93
N GLY A 667 25.13 13.42 -6.98
CA GLY A 667 25.20 14.27 -5.79
C GLY A 667 23.86 14.17 -5.07
N LEU A 668 23.89 13.92 -3.76
CA LEU A 668 22.68 13.64 -3.01
C LEU A 668 21.56 14.65 -3.25
N VAL A 669 20.37 14.12 -3.45
CA VAL A 669 19.13 14.87 -3.59
C VAL A 669 18.32 14.70 -2.31
N ASP A 670 17.83 15.80 -1.73
CA ASP A 670 17.02 15.74 -0.52
C ASP A 670 15.50 15.72 -0.79
N LYS A 671 15.09 16.29 -1.93
CA LYS A 671 13.69 16.35 -2.34
C LYS A 671 13.60 16.25 -3.86
N ILE A 672 12.64 15.50 -4.35
CA ILE A 672 12.33 15.45 -5.78
C ILE A 672 10.93 15.98 -5.98
N PHE A 673 10.80 16.99 -6.82
CA PHE A 673 9.52 17.60 -7.17
C PHE A 673 9.27 17.44 -8.65
N THR A 674 8.06 17.03 -9.00
CA THR A 674 7.66 16.91 -10.40
C THR A 674 6.34 17.62 -10.63
N ARG A 675 6.26 18.29 -11.75
CA ARG A 675 5.02 18.76 -12.37
C ARG A 675 5.07 18.25 -13.81
N VAL A 676 4.66 17.01 -14.01
CA VAL A 676 4.72 16.31 -15.29
C VAL A 676 3.34 15.79 -15.65
N GLY A 677 2.84 16.20 -16.82
CA GLY A 677 1.57 15.74 -17.36
C GLY A 677 0.36 16.45 -16.77
N ALA A 678 -0.79 16.20 -17.37
CA ALA A 678 -2.06 16.76 -16.92
C ALA A 678 -2.74 15.78 -15.96
N SER A 679 -2.99 16.21 -14.73
CA SER A 679 -3.82 15.46 -13.79
C SER A 679 -5.24 15.99 -13.88
N ASP A 680 -6.10 15.26 -14.58
CA ASP A 680 -7.51 15.61 -14.69
C ASP A 680 -8.22 15.23 -13.40
N ASN A 681 -8.30 16.15 -12.46
CA ASN A 681 -9.06 15.93 -11.23
C ASN A 681 -10.50 16.38 -11.47
N LEU A 682 -11.15 15.71 -12.39
CA LEU A 682 -12.53 16.00 -12.79
C LEU A 682 -13.52 15.92 -11.63
N SER A 683 -13.17 15.17 -10.60
CA SER A 683 -14.05 14.92 -9.47
C SER A 683 -14.20 16.12 -8.53
N LEU A 684 -13.27 17.06 -8.56
CA LEU A 684 -13.30 18.23 -7.67
C LEU A 684 -13.75 19.51 -8.35
N GLY A 685 -14.00 19.49 -9.66
CA GLY A 685 -14.45 20.65 -10.42
C GLY A 685 -13.41 21.77 -10.53
N GLU A 686 -12.16 21.51 -10.17
CA GLU A 686 -11.08 22.48 -10.32
C GLU A 686 -10.58 22.50 -11.76
N SER A 687 -10.24 23.69 -12.26
CA SER A 687 -9.65 23.79 -13.59
C SER A 687 -8.27 23.14 -13.61
N THR A 688 -7.88 22.56 -14.74
CA THR A 688 -6.54 21.94 -14.91
C THR A 688 -5.43 22.94 -14.62
N PHE A 689 -5.64 24.22 -14.96
CA PHE A 689 -4.67 25.28 -14.67
C PHE A 689 -4.54 25.56 -13.17
N MET A 690 -5.66 25.55 -12.42
CA MET A 690 -5.62 25.74 -10.97
C MET A 690 -4.85 24.61 -10.27
N VAL A 691 -5.06 23.37 -10.71
CA VAL A 691 -4.31 22.21 -10.19
C VAL A 691 -2.81 22.38 -10.48
N GLU A 692 -2.48 22.77 -11.72
CA GLU A 692 -1.09 23.02 -12.12
C GLU A 692 -0.43 24.08 -11.24
N MET A 693 -1.12 25.20 -11.00
CA MET A 693 -0.58 26.28 -10.18
C MET A 693 -0.46 25.88 -8.71
N THR A 694 -1.39 25.11 -8.20
CA THR A 694 -1.33 24.59 -6.83
C THR A 694 -0.10 23.68 -6.66
N GLU A 695 0.14 22.77 -7.60
CA GLU A 695 1.31 21.89 -7.59
C GLU A 695 2.61 22.70 -7.69
N ALA A 696 2.66 23.70 -8.59
CA ALA A 696 3.83 24.55 -8.73
C ALA A 696 4.11 25.36 -7.47
N ALA A 697 3.05 25.90 -6.83
CA ALA A 697 3.18 26.64 -5.57
C ALA A 697 3.75 25.77 -4.46
N ASP A 698 3.27 24.53 -4.36
CA ASP A 698 3.80 23.58 -3.36
C ASP A 698 5.30 23.36 -3.57
N ILE A 699 5.71 23.16 -4.83
CA ILE A 699 7.14 22.99 -5.17
C ILE A 699 7.94 24.20 -4.73
N LEU A 700 7.53 25.39 -5.15
CA LEU A 700 8.31 26.63 -4.92
C LEU A 700 8.38 27.00 -3.45
N ASN A 701 7.35 26.67 -2.67
CA ASN A 701 7.35 26.95 -1.23
C ASN A 701 8.20 25.95 -0.42
N ASN A 702 8.58 24.81 -1.01
CA ASN A 702 9.29 23.75 -0.29
C ASN A 702 10.65 23.40 -0.89
N VAL A 703 11.05 24.03 -1.99
CA VAL A 703 12.30 23.71 -2.68
C VAL A 703 13.52 24.08 -1.81
N SER A 704 14.60 23.29 -1.95
CA SER A 704 15.89 23.51 -1.28
C SER A 704 17.02 23.52 -2.34
N PRO A 705 18.22 23.99 -1.98
CA PRO A 705 19.35 23.93 -2.92
C PRO A 705 19.77 22.52 -3.33
N HIS A 706 19.40 21.50 -2.56
CA HIS A 706 19.71 20.11 -2.87
C HIS A 706 18.54 19.37 -3.55
N SER A 707 17.46 20.08 -3.87
CA SER A 707 16.31 19.48 -4.55
C SER A 707 16.62 19.20 -6.02
N LEU A 708 15.85 18.27 -6.59
CA LEU A 708 15.75 18.06 -8.04
C LEU A 708 14.32 18.41 -8.44
N VAL A 709 14.18 19.36 -9.37
CA VAL A 709 12.88 19.88 -9.79
C VAL A 709 12.67 19.58 -11.27
N LEU A 710 11.52 19.02 -11.59
CA LEU A 710 11.12 18.70 -12.95
C LEU A 710 9.83 19.44 -13.30
N PHE A 711 9.88 20.32 -14.27
CA PHE A 711 8.70 21.00 -14.81
C PHE A 711 8.53 20.61 -16.27
N ASP A 712 7.34 20.11 -16.61
CA ASP A 712 7.00 19.75 -17.97
C ASP A 712 5.80 20.55 -18.44
N GLU A 713 6.05 21.44 -19.40
CA GLU A 713 5.05 22.28 -20.04
C GLU A 713 4.22 23.13 -19.07
N LEU A 714 4.90 23.73 -18.12
CA LEU A 714 4.27 24.63 -17.14
C LEU A 714 3.70 25.88 -17.84
N GLY A 715 2.49 26.26 -17.49
CA GLY A 715 1.82 27.44 -18.03
C GLY A 715 0.94 27.16 -19.26
N ARG A 716 0.80 25.92 -19.63
CA ARG A 716 0.04 25.52 -20.83
C ARG A 716 -1.49 25.72 -20.68
N GLY A 717 -1.99 25.73 -19.45
CA GLY A 717 -3.41 25.79 -19.15
C GLY A 717 -4.06 27.18 -19.22
N THR A 718 -3.32 28.20 -19.65
CA THR A 718 -3.82 29.57 -19.72
C THR A 718 -3.40 30.20 -21.06
N SER A 719 -3.63 31.52 -21.22
CA SER A 719 -3.22 32.23 -22.44
C SER A 719 -1.71 32.16 -22.61
N THR A 720 -1.23 32.23 -23.84
CA THR A 720 0.19 32.06 -24.18
C THR A 720 1.08 33.04 -23.41
N TYR A 721 0.72 34.30 -23.37
CA TYR A 721 1.53 35.30 -22.68
C TYR A 721 1.54 35.16 -21.18
N ASP A 722 0.38 34.83 -20.58
CA ASP A 722 0.32 34.50 -19.14
C ASP A 722 1.17 33.31 -18.80
N GLY A 723 1.09 32.25 -19.63
CA GLY A 723 1.87 31.01 -19.45
C GLY A 723 3.37 31.26 -19.53
N ILE A 724 3.82 32.00 -20.53
CA ILE A 724 5.25 32.35 -20.70
C ILE A 724 5.70 33.21 -19.52
N SER A 725 4.90 34.18 -19.09
CA SER A 725 5.24 35.05 -17.98
C SER A 725 5.43 34.29 -16.67
N ILE A 726 4.52 33.35 -16.38
CA ILE A 726 4.59 32.52 -15.18
C ILE A 726 5.82 31.61 -15.24
N ALA A 727 6.04 30.95 -16.39
CA ALA A 727 7.19 30.04 -16.59
C ALA A 727 8.52 30.78 -16.43
N TRP A 728 8.64 31.96 -17.04
CA TRP A 728 9.84 32.80 -16.91
C TRP A 728 10.07 33.16 -15.44
N ALA A 729 9.07 33.64 -14.76
CA ALA A 729 9.18 34.07 -13.36
C ALA A 729 9.61 32.92 -12.45
N ILE A 730 9.07 31.72 -12.68
CA ILE A 730 9.41 30.54 -11.88
C ILE A 730 10.89 30.14 -12.12
N VAL A 731 11.33 30.09 -13.38
CA VAL A 731 12.72 29.74 -13.71
C VAL A 731 13.68 30.78 -13.14
N GLU A 732 13.35 32.08 -13.26
CA GLU A 732 14.15 33.15 -12.69
C GLU A 732 14.26 33.05 -11.16
N TYR A 733 13.16 32.74 -10.49
CA TYR A 733 13.14 32.53 -9.04
C TYR A 733 14.05 31.37 -8.64
N LEU A 734 13.97 30.23 -9.36
CA LEU A 734 14.82 29.06 -9.08
C LEU A 734 16.31 29.39 -9.31
N HIS A 735 16.61 30.25 -10.25
CA HIS A 735 18.00 30.63 -10.55
C HIS A 735 18.53 31.67 -9.54
N GLU A 736 17.75 32.68 -9.18
CA GLU A 736 18.22 33.84 -8.44
C GLU A 736 18.01 33.73 -6.90
N HIS A 737 16.95 33.06 -6.44
CA HIS A 737 16.64 33.02 -5.01
C HIS A 737 17.57 32.01 -4.31
N LYS A 738 18.40 32.48 -3.36
CA LYS A 738 19.45 31.68 -2.73
C LYS A 738 18.96 30.40 -2.06
N GLY A 739 17.77 30.38 -1.49
CA GLY A 739 17.21 29.20 -0.85
C GLY A 739 16.53 28.21 -1.81
N ALA A 740 16.47 28.54 -3.11
CA ALA A 740 15.73 27.78 -4.11
C ALA A 740 16.59 27.37 -5.31
N GLN A 741 17.92 27.46 -5.21
CA GLN A 741 18.82 27.19 -6.34
C GLN A 741 18.99 25.67 -6.54
N ALA A 742 17.92 25.03 -6.94
CA ALA A 742 17.83 23.57 -7.13
C ALA A 742 18.21 23.18 -8.56
N ARG A 743 18.75 21.98 -8.69
CA ARG A 743 18.98 21.36 -10.00
C ARG A 743 17.62 21.17 -10.66
N THR A 744 17.44 21.71 -11.84
CA THR A 744 16.13 21.79 -12.50
C THR A 744 16.21 21.35 -13.96
N LEU A 745 15.27 20.52 -14.37
CA LEU A 745 14.96 20.22 -15.76
C LEU A 745 13.61 20.88 -16.09
N PHE A 746 13.62 21.76 -17.06
CA PHE A 746 12.43 22.52 -17.46
C PHE A 746 12.14 22.24 -18.94
N ALA A 747 11.14 21.43 -19.21
CA ALA A 747 10.71 21.13 -20.59
C ALA A 747 9.55 22.04 -20.96
N THR A 748 9.64 22.66 -22.12
CA THR A 748 8.65 23.63 -22.57
C THR A 748 8.58 23.68 -24.09
N HIS A 749 7.45 24.11 -24.60
CA HIS A 749 7.26 24.45 -26.00
C HIS A 749 7.39 25.96 -26.25
N TYR A 750 7.59 26.74 -25.20
CA TYR A 750 7.78 28.21 -25.31
C TYR A 750 9.21 28.53 -25.74
N HIS A 751 9.41 28.85 -27.03
CA HIS A 751 10.71 29.17 -27.57
C HIS A 751 11.29 30.46 -26.98
N GLU A 752 10.43 31.33 -26.51
CA GLU A 752 10.79 32.58 -25.87
C GLU A 752 11.68 32.37 -24.65
N LEU A 753 11.52 31.26 -23.96
CA LEU A 753 12.33 30.94 -22.78
C LEU A 753 13.80 30.62 -23.15
N ASN A 754 14.11 30.34 -24.40
CA ASN A 754 15.49 30.14 -24.87
C ASN A 754 16.33 31.39 -24.65
N GLU A 755 15.73 32.57 -24.57
CA GLU A 755 16.44 33.82 -24.31
C GLU A 755 17.04 33.87 -22.90
N MET A 756 16.54 33.06 -21.96
CA MET A 756 17.02 33.04 -20.58
C MET A 756 18.49 32.64 -20.46
N GLU A 757 18.99 31.79 -21.36
CA GLU A 757 20.40 31.38 -21.37
C GLU A 757 21.34 32.58 -21.50
N LYS A 758 20.93 33.59 -22.24
CA LYS A 758 21.75 34.81 -22.49
C LYS A 758 21.84 35.71 -21.24
N HIS A 759 20.86 35.63 -20.35
CA HIS A 759 20.75 36.55 -19.22
C HIS A 759 21.07 35.89 -17.88
N PHE A 760 21.01 34.56 -17.80
CA PHE A 760 21.23 33.79 -16.59
C PHE A 760 22.35 32.77 -16.81
N PRO A 761 23.49 32.92 -16.15
CA PRO A 761 24.69 32.11 -16.51
C PRO A 761 24.56 30.60 -16.23
N ARG A 762 23.68 30.21 -15.30
CA ARG A 762 23.51 28.79 -14.96
C ARG A 762 22.37 28.11 -15.69
N ILE A 763 21.70 28.79 -16.61
CA ILE A 763 20.65 28.22 -17.47
C ILE A 763 21.29 27.85 -18.82
N LYS A 764 21.09 26.61 -19.26
CA LYS A 764 21.59 26.13 -20.57
C LYS A 764 20.45 25.57 -21.38
N ASN A 765 20.41 25.94 -22.65
CA ASN A 765 19.37 25.44 -23.57
C ASN A 765 19.79 24.12 -24.18
N TYR A 766 18.80 23.25 -24.29
CA TYR A 766 18.88 21.97 -24.96
C TYR A 766 17.62 21.76 -25.79
N ASN A 767 17.71 20.92 -26.80
CA ASN A 767 16.54 20.51 -27.54
C ASN A 767 16.61 19.01 -27.80
N VAL A 768 15.46 18.42 -28.04
CA VAL A 768 15.40 16.99 -28.43
C VAL A 768 15.41 16.99 -29.96
N ALA A 769 16.44 16.40 -30.54
CA ALA A 769 16.75 16.50 -31.96
C ALA A 769 15.62 15.92 -32.83
N VAL A 770 15.35 16.65 -33.92
CA VAL A 770 14.37 16.28 -34.93
C VAL A 770 15.09 16.42 -36.28
N LYS A 771 14.94 15.43 -37.14
CA LYS A 771 15.53 15.44 -38.47
C LYS A 771 14.45 15.43 -39.54
N GLU A 772 14.56 16.33 -40.51
CA GLU A 772 13.63 16.38 -41.65
C GLU A 772 14.29 15.69 -42.84
N VAL A 773 13.64 14.60 -43.30
CA VAL A 773 14.10 13.80 -44.44
C VAL A 773 12.94 13.62 -45.38
N ASP A 774 13.13 14.11 -46.66
CA ASP A 774 12.11 13.99 -47.72
C ASP A 774 10.74 14.53 -47.32
N GLY A 775 10.69 15.62 -46.59
CA GLY A 775 9.47 16.27 -46.14
C GLY A 775 8.81 15.60 -44.95
N LYS A 776 9.44 14.55 -44.40
CA LYS A 776 8.95 13.86 -43.20
C LYS A 776 9.83 14.18 -42.01
N VAL A 777 9.20 14.35 -40.82
CA VAL A 777 9.90 14.64 -39.58
C VAL A 777 10.19 13.32 -38.86
N ILE A 778 11.47 13.07 -38.59
CA ILE A 778 11.93 11.91 -37.81
C ILE A 778 12.39 12.42 -36.45
N PHE A 779 11.77 11.91 -35.36
CA PHE A 779 12.15 12.25 -34.00
C PHE A 779 13.34 11.39 -33.57
N LEU A 780 14.53 12.03 -33.47
CA LEU A 780 15.75 11.32 -33.11
C LEU A 780 15.82 10.99 -31.63
N ARG A 781 15.00 11.65 -30.80
CA ARG A 781 14.92 11.46 -29.35
C ARG A 781 16.24 11.65 -28.63
N LYS A 782 17.19 12.38 -29.26
CA LYS A 782 18.50 12.65 -28.70
C LYS A 782 18.58 14.09 -28.25
N LEU A 783 19.01 14.30 -27.00
CA LEU A 783 19.19 15.61 -26.40
C LEU A 783 20.46 16.25 -26.97
N THR A 784 20.35 17.46 -27.53
CA THR A 784 21.47 18.19 -28.10
C THR A 784 21.51 19.61 -27.52
N PRO A 785 22.70 20.22 -27.36
CA PRO A 785 22.80 21.62 -26.92
C PRO A 785 22.15 22.59 -27.89
N GLY A 786 21.59 23.69 -27.35
CA GLY A 786 20.94 24.73 -28.13
C GLY A 786 19.42 24.61 -28.11
N GLY A 787 18.72 25.70 -28.28
CA GLY A 787 17.29 25.77 -28.30
C GLY A 787 16.68 25.43 -29.67
N SER A 788 15.46 24.89 -29.69
CA SER A 788 14.69 24.70 -30.94
C SER A 788 13.85 25.95 -31.18
N GLU A 789 13.90 26.45 -32.40
CA GLU A 789 13.12 27.64 -32.83
C GLU A 789 11.86 27.25 -33.62
N HIS A 790 11.66 25.97 -33.88
CA HIS A 790 10.54 25.47 -34.68
C HIS A 790 9.58 24.64 -33.87
N SER A 791 8.30 24.80 -34.16
CA SER A 791 7.27 23.93 -33.63
C SER A 791 6.86 22.94 -34.72
N PHE A 792 6.52 21.70 -34.33
CA PHE A 792 6.18 20.60 -35.25
C PHE A 792 4.76 20.12 -35.05
N GLY A 793 3.88 20.95 -34.48
CA GLY A 793 2.51 20.57 -34.18
C GLY A 793 1.72 20.11 -35.39
N ILE A 794 1.89 20.77 -36.54
CA ILE A 794 1.20 20.41 -37.78
C ILE A 794 1.74 19.07 -38.33
N HIS A 795 3.04 18.81 -38.16
CA HIS A 795 3.62 17.51 -38.57
C HIS A 795 3.08 16.38 -37.67
N VAL A 796 2.87 16.63 -36.40
CA VAL A 796 2.28 15.67 -35.46
C VAL A 796 0.83 15.38 -35.86
N ALA A 797 0.07 16.41 -36.26
CA ALA A 797 -1.31 16.25 -36.77
C ALA A 797 -1.34 15.38 -38.03
N GLU A 798 -0.36 15.58 -38.91
CA GLU A 798 -0.24 14.76 -40.14
C GLU A 798 0.06 13.29 -39.79
N ILE A 799 0.98 13.06 -38.88
CA ILE A 799 1.35 11.71 -38.40
C ILE A 799 0.13 11.03 -37.74
N ALA A 800 -0.71 11.79 -37.03
CA ALA A 800 -1.89 11.29 -36.37
C ALA A 800 -3.01 10.91 -37.35
N GLY A 801 -2.84 11.20 -38.64
CA GLY A 801 -3.81 10.83 -39.67
C GLY A 801 -4.86 11.91 -39.96
N MET A 802 -4.59 13.15 -39.59
CA MET A 802 -5.53 14.24 -39.87
C MET A 802 -5.71 14.41 -41.41
N PRO A 803 -6.91 14.71 -41.90
CA PRO A 803 -7.13 14.88 -43.34
C PRO A 803 -6.16 15.87 -43.98
N ARG A 804 -5.63 15.52 -45.14
CA ARG A 804 -4.61 16.31 -45.85
C ARG A 804 -5.05 17.75 -46.14
N SER A 805 -6.34 17.98 -46.42
CA SER A 805 -6.87 19.32 -46.65
C SER A 805 -6.73 20.22 -45.40
N ILE A 806 -6.91 19.65 -44.23
CA ILE A 806 -6.77 20.39 -42.97
C ILE A 806 -5.30 20.67 -42.72
N VAL A 807 -4.40 19.69 -42.90
CA VAL A 807 -2.95 19.85 -42.72
C VAL A 807 -2.43 20.94 -43.69
N LYS A 808 -2.87 20.92 -44.96
CA LYS A 808 -2.49 21.92 -45.95
C LYS A 808 -2.95 23.30 -45.54
N ARG A 809 -4.21 23.44 -45.13
CA ARG A 809 -4.74 24.75 -44.68
C ARG A 809 -4.04 25.25 -43.42
N ALA A 810 -3.73 24.35 -42.50
CA ALA A 810 -2.99 24.69 -41.28
C ALA A 810 -1.62 25.25 -41.61
N ASN A 811 -0.90 24.65 -42.56
CA ASN A 811 0.39 25.15 -43.06
C ASN A 811 0.28 26.54 -43.69
N GLU A 812 -0.79 26.79 -44.47
CA GLU A 812 -1.05 28.09 -45.07
C GLU A 812 -1.29 29.15 -44.01
N VAL A 813 -2.13 28.83 -43.01
CA VAL A 813 -2.43 29.75 -41.88
C VAL A 813 -1.17 30.02 -41.08
N LEU A 814 -0.33 29.00 -40.83
CA LEU A 814 0.90 29.16 -40.08
C LEU A 814 1.86 30.13 -40.77
N LYS A 815 2.03 29.97 -42.09
CA LYS A 815 2.88 30.86 -42.91
C LYS A 815 2.38 32.29 -42.83
N GLN A 816 1.04 32.49 -42.87
CA GLN A 816 0.42 33.81 -42.80
C GLN A 816 0.68 34.47 -41.42
N LEU A 817 0.49 33.67 -40.31
CA LEU A 817 0.73 34.17 -38.96
C LEU A 817 2.20 34.48 -38.73
N GLU A 818 3.12 33.66 -39.27
CA GLU A 818 4.55 33.90 -39.18
C GLU A 818 4.96 35.17 -39.91
N ALA A 819 4.35 35.43 -41.11
CA ALA A 819 4.60 36.63 -41.89
C ALA A 819 4.09 37.87 -41.17
N ASP A 820 2.91 37.79 -40.57
CA ASP A 820 2.33 38.92 -39.82
C ASP A 820 3.19 39.24 -38.57
N ASN A 821 3.69 38.21 -37.87
CA ASN A 821 4.60 38.35 -36.74
C ASN A 821 5.97 38.92 -37.15
N ALA A 822 6.47 38.56 -38.35
CA ALA A 822 7.74 39.07 -38.88
C ALA A 822 7.65 40.57 -39.19
N GLU A 823 6.46 41.05 -39.62
CA GLU A 823 6.21 42.47 -39.85
C GLU A 823 6.12 43.25 -38.53
N VAL A 824 5.55 42.62 -37.51
CA VAL A 824 5.48 43.17 -36.15
C VAL A 824 6.82 43.02 -35.42
N GLY A 825 7.58 41.99 -35.73
CA GLY A 825 8.90 41.66 -35.13
C GLY A 825 10.04 42.56 -35.54
N SER A 826 9.84 43.47 -36.50
CA SER A 826 10.81 44.52 -36.78
C SER A 826 10.79 45.60 -35.69
N VAL A 827 9.83 45.57 -34.81
CA VAL A 827 9.76 46.44 -33.62
C VAL A 827 10.26 45.60 -32.43
N GLY A 828 11.54 45.67 -32.23
CA GLY A 828 12.31 45.26 -31.07
C GLY A 828 11.86 44.07 -30.24
N ARG A 829 12.58 42.92 -30.30
CA ARG A 829 12.51 41.88 -29.25
C ARG A 829 12.69 42.51 -27.88
N PRO A 830 11.94 42.14 -26.87
CA PRO A 830 12.08 42.74 -25.54
C PRO A 830 13.50 42.58 -25.00
N LYS A 831 14.17 43.69 -24.76
CA LYS A 831 15.49 43.70 -24.11
C LYS A 831 15.23 43.48 -22.62
N VAL A 832 15.63 42.34 -22.14
CA VAL A 832 15.61 42.10 -20.69
C VAL A 832 16.85 42.83 -20.14
N GLU A 833 16.67 43.95 -19.53
CA GLU A 833 17.76 44.64 -18.83
C GLU A 833 18.02 43.94 -17.49
N ASN A 834 19.27 43.65 -17.21
CA ASN A 834 19.69 43.09 -15.92
C ASN A 834 19.26 44.05 -14.78
N ILE A 835 18.33 43.58 -13.99
CA ILE A 835 17.96 44.32 -12.79
C ILE A 835 18.85 43.78 -11.65
N ASN A 836 20.01 44.41 -11.54
CA ASN A 836 20.94 44.17 -10.42
C ASN A 836 20.85 45.38 -9.48
N ASP A 837 19.75 45.55 -8.80
CA ASP A 837 19.68 46.52 -7.72
C ASP A 837 19.19 45.85 -6.43
N GLY A 838 20.12 45.87 -5.51
CA GLY A 838 20.11 45.19 -4.26
C GLY A 838 19.06 45.65 -3.24
N ASN A 839 17.81 45.65 -3.58
CA ASN A 839 16.75 45.85 -2.61
C ASN A 839 15.54 44.99 -2.99
N GLY A 840 15.47 43.93 -2.40
CA GLY A 840 14.37 43.05 -2.03
C GLY A 840 13.03 43.05 -2.76
N GLY A 841 12.98 43.39 -4.03
CA GLY A 841 11.76 43.33 -4.81
C GLY A 841 12.10 43.00 -6.23
N THR A 842 12.02 41.75 -6.59
CA THR A 842 12.18 41.35 -7.99
C THR A 842 10.97 41.82 -8.76
N GLN A 843 11.11 42.97 -9.39
CA GLN A 843 10.10 43.44 -10.32
C GLN A 843 10.44 42.82 -11.69
N LEU A 844 9.64 41.84 -12.08
CA LEU A 844 9.78 41.15 -13.34
C LEU A 844 9.28 42.03 -14.47
N SER A 845 10.24 42.51 -15.29
CA SER A 845 9.94 43.22 -16.53
C SER A 845 9.84 42.21 -17.66
N ILE A 846 8.74 41.40 -17.66
CA ILE A 846 8.67 40.26 -18.58
C ILE A 846 8.22 40.68 -19.97
N PHE A 847 7.60 41.54 -20.31
CA PHE A 847 7.26 42.05 -21.65
C PHE A 847 6.97 43.52 -21.56
N GLN A 848 7.88 44.37 -22.02
CA GLN A 848 7.48 45.66 -22.43
C GLN A 848 6.63 45.47 -23.68
N LEU A 849 5.36 45.26 -23.49
CA LEU A 849 4.40 45.64 -24.50
C LEU A 849 4.62 47.12 -24.70
N ASP A 850 5.23 47.53 -25.80
CA ASP A 850 5.30 48.90 -26.16
C ASP A 850 3.87 49.38 -26.52
N ASP A 851 3.07 49.54 -25.53
CA ASP A 851 1.82 50.25 -25.62
C ASP A 851 2.19 51.74 -25.48
N PRO A 852 2.06 52.52 -26.56
CA PRO A 852 2.42 53.95 -26.47
C PRO A 852 1.73 54.68 -25.35
N VAL A 853 0.51 54.25 -25.02
CA VAL A 853 -0.28 54.87 -23.94
C VAL A 853 0.37 54.59 -22.59
N LEU A 854 0.78 53.33 -22.34
CA LEU A 854 1.42 52.96 -21.10
C LEU A 854 2.81 53.60 -20.96
N SER A 855 3.56 53.72 -22.07
CA SER A 855 4.85 54.38 -22.06
C SER A 855 4.69 55.87 -21.72
N GLN A 856 3.66 56.52 -22.30
CA GLN A 856 3.38 57.91 -22.01
C GLN A 856 2.99 58.13 -20.54
N VAL A 857 2.15 57.24 -20.00
CA VAL A 857 1.75 57.29 -18.59
C VAL A 857 2.98 57.10 -17.69
N ARG A 858 3.84 56.13 -18.00
CA ARG A 858 5.08 55.88 -17.26
C ARG A 858 5.94 57.15 -17.23
N ASP A 859 6.17 57.75 -18.39
CA ASP A 859 7.04 58.92 -18.52
C ASP A 859 6.45 60.14 -17.78
N GLU A 860 5.12 60.31 -17.81
CA GLU A 860 4.44 61.38 -17.06
C GLU A 860 4.60 61.17 -15.54
N ILE A 861 4.46 59.93 -15.07
CA ILE A 861 4.62 59.61 -13.66
C ILE A 861 6.08 59.77 -13.21
N LEU A 862 7.04 59.32 -14.01
CA LEU A 862 8.46 59.42 -13.67
C LEU A 862 8.97 60.86 -13.68
N GLY A 863 8.35 61.74 -14.48
CA GLY A 863 8.66 63.16 -14.52
C GLY A 863 8.10 63.99 -13.39
N LEU A 864 7.27 63.40 -12.49
CA LEU A 864 6.64 64.12 -11.41
C LEU A 864 7.53 64.23 -10.17
N ASP A 865 7.74 65.48 -9.71
CA ASP A 865 8.40 65.69 -8.42
C ASP A 865 7.31 65.75 -7.34
N ILE A 866 6.99 64.56 -6.79
CA ILE A 866 5.90 64.40 -5.84
C ILE A 866 6.05 65.27 -4.61
N ASN A 867 7.28 65.54 -4.19
CA ASN A 867 7.57 66.28 -2.97
C ASN A 867 7.26 67.75 -3.09
N ASN A 868 7.20 68.29 -4.32
CA ASN A 868 6.95 69.71 -4.56
C ASN A 868 5.58 69.99 -5.15
N LEU A 869 4.69 69.01 -5.26
CA LEU A 869 3.33 69.22 -5.77
C LEU A 869 2.37 69.54 -4.64
N THR A 870 1.54 70.57 -4.89
CA THR A 870 0.41 70.85 -4.01
C THR A 870 -0.72 69.82 -4.23
N PRO A 871 -1.62 69.64 -3.26
CA PRO A 871 -2.72 68.67 -3.44
C PRO A 871 -3.57 68.90 -4.69
N VAL A 872 -3.77 70.15 -5.05
CA VAL A 872 -4.56 70.52 -6.24
C VAL A 872 -3.82 70.15 -7.52
N GLU A 873 -2.51 70.40 -7.56
CA GLU A 873 -1.64 70.01 -8.70
C GLU A 873 -1.57 68.55 -8.85
N ALA A 874 -1.46 67.77 -7.75
CA ALA A 874 -1.45 66.29 -7.76
C ALA A 874 -2.78 65.74 -8.32
N LEU A 875 -3.92 66.36 -7.93
CA LEU A 875 -5.21 65.94 -8.44
C LEU A 875 -5.34 66.21 -9.93
N ASN A 876 -4.85 67.37 -10.39
CA ASN A 876 -4.84 67.75 -11.80
C ASN A 876 -3.98 66.82 -12.62
N LYS A 877 -2.79 66.44 -12.10
CA LYS A 877 -1.87 65.52 -12.77
C LYS A 877 -2.47 64.10 -12.87
N LEU A 878 -3.13 63.65 -11.81
CA LEU A 878 -3.84 62.36 -11.84
C LEU A 878 -4.96 62.39 -12.87
N ASN A 879 -5.68 63.51 -13.00
CA ASN A 879 -6.71 63.65 -14.01
C ASN A 879 -6.14 63.64 -15.43
N GLU A 880 -4.99 64.27 -15.65
CA GLU A 880 -4.28 64.23 -16.93
C GLU A 880 -3.87 62.79 -17.28
N ILE A 881 -3.27 62.03 -16.33
CA ILE A 881 -2.87 60.66 -16.52
C ILE A 881 -4.09 59.80 -16.82
N LYS A 882 -5.19 60.03 -16.13
CA LYS A 882 -6.48 59.35 -16.36
C LYS A 882 -6.98 59.57 -17.80
N LYS A 883 -6.87 60.83 -18.29
CA LYS A 883 -7.28 61.16 -19.67
C LYS A 883 -6.44 60.43 -20.71
N ILE A 884 -5.12 60.29 -20.46
CA ILE A 884 -4.22 59.54 -21.35
C ILE A 884 -4.69 58.07 -21.43
N VAL A 885 -5.01 57.44 -20.28
CA VAL A 885 -5.43 56.07 -20.23
C VAL A 885 -6.79 55.86 -20.91
N THR A 886 -7.73 56.81 -20.72
CA THR A 886 -9.12 56.64 -21.24
C THR A 886 -9.29 57.10 -22.68
N GLY A 887 -8.26 57.74 -23.28
CA GLY A 887 -8.32 58.22 -24.65
C GLY A 887 -9.31 59.34 -24.91
N LYS A 888 -9.80 60.03 -23.87
CA LYS A 888 -10.75 61.16 -24.00
C LYS A 888 -9.96 62.47 -23.94
N SER A 889 -9.77 63.07 -25.12
CA SER A 889 -9.38 64.48 -25.18
C SER A 889 -10.61 65.28 -24.87
N SER A 890 -10.48 66.37 -24.06
CA SER A 890 -11.55 67.32 -23.67
C SER A 890 -12.21 67.91 -24.88
#